data_2066f9f4e5d29f24e50fc169dcf18094
#
_entry.id   2066f9f4e5d29f24e50fc169dcf18094
#
_cell.length_a   1.000
_cell.length_b   1.000
_cell.length_c   1.000
_cell.angle_alpha   90.00
_cell.angle_beta   90.00
_cell.angle_gamma   90.00
#
_symmetry.space_group_name_H-M   'P 1'
#
loop_
_entity.id
_entity.type
_entity.pdbx_description
1 polymer ?
#
loop_
_entity_poly.entity_id
_entity_poly.type
_entity_poly.pdbx_seq_one_letter_code
_entity_poly.pdbx_strand_id
1 'polypeptide(L)'
;GTINGVGIKYNITDFVGSLLISNDAGTGTLDAASANTGIGHEVFDDLTTGDDNTGLGYQALTVLTTGSSNTAVGSAALDANTTGDSNTAVGRCALSANTSGANNIGIGFGAAKTTTTGIANVAVGGNALKLNETGCYNIAIGKDTMEANTTGCYNVAVGYLALDANTTAHNNTAVGDASLSANTTGYINVAIGKSAMAANTTGQGNVAIGGNALDANTTGAANVAIGCSAMSANTTCGYNVGIGFCALTTQVDGGVNNTAVGSCSLKLNSTGDLNVGLGYAAMEANTTAGANVAVGAYASRCNTEGGDNVSMGYAALYTNTTGGKNTAIGCVALCSNTTASNNSAFGVQALKTNTTGTTNTAVGSCALDANQTADSNTAVGSSALSSNTTGSSNTSIGAFSMNDSTTGSNNLAVGRGALDANTTGAENTALGMNALSANITTSCNTAIGKGAMLVAVNGDNTAVGVNALVASNSGYTNTAVGQRAGCTTTSGYANTYIGRTAIGSAADNNDEVVVGAGLTGKGDQTAFIGGSSGAYNAENNAAWTTTSDRRIKKNIVDNNIGLEKINKIKVRNFEYKTKDEITELSADSVINKKGIQLGVIAQEIEEILPEVVKVQSTGVKAVNPDNITWYLVNAIKELKKEIEE
;
A
#
# COMPACT_ATOMS: atom_id res chain seq x y z
N GLY A 1 -50.18 38.05 -65.68
CA GLY A 1 -49.80 39.27 -66.36
C GLY A 1 -48.29 39.47 -66.40
N THR A 2 -47.77 40.33 -67.25
CA THR A 2 -46.32 40.67 -67.32
C THR A 2 -46.14 42.17 -67.04
N ILE A 3 -45.07 42.54 -66.29
CA ILE A 3 -44.56 43.91 -66.16
C ILE A 3 -43.17 43.94 -66.78
N ASN A 4 -42.98 44.68 -67.87
CA ASN A 4 -41.71 44.78 -68.61
C ASN A 4 -41.07 43.44 -69.00
N GLY A 5 -41.88 42.47 -69.46
CA GLY A 5 -41.43 41.12 -69.84
C GLY A 5 -41.28 40.12 -68.68
N VAL A 6 -41.51 40.54 -67.46
CA VAL A 6 -41.51 39.64 -66.30
C VAL A 6 -42.91 39.07 -66.11
N GLY A 7 -43.05 37.76 -66.09
CA GLY A 7 -44.32 37.05 -65.86
C GLY A 7 -44.68 37.09 -64.39
N ILE A 8 -45.94 37.38 -64.05
CA ILE A 8 -46.48 37.24 -62.71
C ILE A 8 -47.64 36.28 -62.78
N LYS A 9 -47.48 35.15 -62.07
CA LYS A 9 -48.55 34.17 -61.81
C LYS A 9 -48.97 34.23 -60.35
N TYR A 10 -50.27 34.30 -60.06
CA TYR A 10 -50.77 34.23 -58.67
C TYR A 10 -52.16 33.63 -58.65
N ASN A 11 -52.47 32.83 -57.66
CA ASN A 11 -53.76 32.26 -57.35
C ASN A 11 -54.56 31.78 -58.59
N ILE A 12 -53.89 31.05 -59.51
CA ILE A 12 -54.51 30.38 -60.69
C ILE A 12 -54.98 28.96 -60.30
N THR A 13 -55.81 28.29 -61.11
CA THR A 13 -56.52 27.06 -60.79
C THR A 13 -55.62 25.97 -60.22
N ASP A 14 -54.42 25.75 -60.72
CA ASP A 14 -53.44 24.71 -60.29
C ASP A 14 -52.25 25.30 -59.52
N PHE A 15 -52.33 26.54 -59.01
CA PHE A 15 -51.34 27.27 -58.25
C PHE A 15 -51.99 28.15 -57.17
N VAL A 16 -52.88 27.54 -56.35
CA VAL A 16 -53.76 28.25 -55.40
C VAL A 16 -52.97 28.83 -54.25
N GLY A 17 -53.26 30.09 -53.87
CA GLY A 17 -52.62 30.77 -52.77
C GLY A 17 -51.12 31.10 -52.99
N SER A 18 -50.62 30.94 -54.21
CA SER A 18 -49.23 31.07 -54.59
C SER A 18 -48.91 32.36 -55.37
N LEU A 19 -47.63 32.79 -55.32
CA LEU A 19 -47.11 33.92 -56.10
C LEU A 19 -45.82 33.53 -56.81
N LEU A 20 -45.76 33.66 -58.14
CA LEU A 20 -44.51 33.53 -58.92
C LEU A 20 -44.22 34.80 -59.72
N ILE A 21 -43.06 35.36 -59.54
CA ILE A 21 -42.50 36.45 -60.35
C ILE A 21 -41.22 35.92 -61.01
N SER A 22 -41.29 35.55 -62.30
CA SER A 22 -40.19 34.98 -63.04
C SER A 22 -40.23 35.48 -64.49
N ASN A 23 -39.08 35.63 -65.13
CA ASN A 23 -38.98 35.93 -66.56
C ASN A 23 -39.05 34.69 -67.47
N ASP A 24 -38.98 33.53 -66.88
CA ASP A 24 -39.32 32.24 -67.51
C ASP A 24 -40.38 31.54 -66.66
N ALA A 25 -41.51 31.28 -67.24
CA ALA A 25 -42.68 30.83 -66.52
C ALA A 25 -42.79 29.29 -66.39
N GLY A 26 -41.64 28.58 -66.69
CA GLY A 26 -41.54 27.15 -66.59
C GLY A 26 -42.37 26.33 -67.56
N THR A 27 -41.89 25.15 -67.91
CA THR A 27 -42.55 24.18 -68.78
C THR A 27 -43.30 23.12 -67.99
N GLY A 28 -43.14 23.07 -66.64
CA GLY A 28 -43.86 22.14 -65.75
C GLY A 28 -45.35 22.30 -65.83
N THR A 29 -46.10 21.20 -65.96
CA THR A 29 -47.54 21.19 -65.84
C THR A 29 -47.93 21.26 -64.37
N LEU A 30 -48.26 22.46 -63.88
CA LEU A 30 -48.78 22.64 -62.53
C LEU A 30 -50.03 21.75 -62.34
N ASP A 31 -49.99 20.80 -61.41
CA ASP A 31 -51.07 19.91 -61.08
C ASP A 31 -51.34 19.95 -59.55
N ALA A 32 -52.17 20.89 -59.13
CA ALA A 32 -52.58 21.13 -57.75
C ALA A 32 -51.52 21.68 -56.78
N ALA A 33 -50.40 22.29 -57.24
CA ALA A 33 -49.46 22.96 -56.36
C ALA A 33 -50.04 24.19 -55.67
N SER A 34 -49.88 24.34 -54.33
CA SER A 34 -50.50 25.41 -53.54
C SER A 34 -49.51 26.10 -52.58
N ALA A 35 -49.83 27.34 -52.18
CA ALA A 35 -49.09 28.11 -51.18
C ALA A 35 -47.60 28.36 -51.51
N ASN A 36 -47.22 28.36 -52.78
CA ASN A 36 -45.81 28.56 -53.17
C ASN A 36 -45.50 30.05 -53.44
N THR A 37 -44.33 30.54 -53.07
CA THR A 37 -43.83 31.88 -53.32
C THR A 37 -42.50 31.84 -54.06
N GLY A 38 -42.41 32.32 -55.31
CA GLY A 38 -41.24 32.33 -56.15
C GLY A 38 -40.87 33.69 -56.69
N ILE A 39 -39.62 34.15 -56.57
CA ILE A 39 -39.10 35.37 -57.14
C ILE A 39 -37.71 35.17 -57.73
N GLY A 40 -37.55 35.22 -59.05
CA GLY A 40 -36.25 35.06 -59.72
C GLY A 40 -36.37 34.39 -61.09
N HIS A 41 -35.25 34.35 -61.83
CA HIS A 41 -35.14 33.63 -63.10
C HIS A 41 -35.12 32.13 -62.87
N GLU A 42 -35.90 31.32 -63.59
CA GLU A 42 -35.97 29.86 -63.51
C GLU A 42 -36.33 29.32 -62.11
N VAL A 43 -37.12 30.09 -61.32
CA VAL A 43 -37.65 29.60 -60.03
C VAL A 43 -38.86 28.73 -60.29
N PHE A 44 -38.89 27.49 -59.71
CA PHE A 44 -40.01 26.54 -59.89
C PHE A 44 -40.32 26.13 -61.34
N ASP A 45 -39.24 25.94 -62.17
CA ASP A 45 -39.39 25.68 -63.63
C ASP A 45 -40.15 24.35 -63.89
N ASP A 46 -39.84 23.30 -63.09
CA ASP A 46 -40.44 21.96 -63.21
C ASP A 46 -41.49 21.62 -62.15
N LEU A 47 -42.02 22.61 -61.38
CA LEU A 47 -42.98 22.37 -60.27
C LEU A 47 -44.27 21.73 -60.79
N THR A 48 -44.66 20.61 -60.16
CA THR A 48 -45.93 19.93 -60.48
C THR A 48 -46.94 19.95 -59.32
N THR A 49 -46.68 19.23 -58.20
CA THR A 49 -47.61 19.08 -57.07
C THR A 49 -47.04 19.54 -55.74
N GLY A 50 -45.80 20.05 -55.69
CA GLY A 50 -45.20 20.49 -54.41
C GLY A 50 -45.85 21.73 -53.80
N ASP A 51 -46.16 21.69 -52.49
CA ASP A 51 -46.84 22.74 -51.72
C ASP A 51 -45.91 23.46 -50.77
N ASP A 52 -46.30 24.70 -50.36
CA ASP A 52 -45.67 25.48 -49.29
C ASP A 52 -44.16 25.78 -49.51
N ASN A 53 -43.70 25.89 -50.77
CA ASN A 53 -42.33 26.20 -51.06
C ASN A 53 -42.07 27.72 -51.24
N THR A 54 -40.92 28.20 -50.79
CA THR A 54 -40.42 29.57 -50.99
C THR A 54 -39.11 29.57 -51.73
N GLY A 55 -39.09 30.15 -52.97
CA GLY A 55 -37.88 30.29 -53.81
C GLY A 55 -37.55 31.75 -54.08
N LEU A 56 -36.38 32.24 -53.71
CA LEU A 56 -35.90 33.60 -53.95
C LEU A 56 -34.47 33.59 -54.50
N GLY A 57 -34.29 33.84 -55.79
CA GLY A 57 -32.99 33.90 -56.43
C GLY A 57 -32.96 33.29 -57.85
N TYR A 58 -31.86 33.47 -58.56
CA TYR A 58 -31.60 32.83 -59.85
C TYR A 58 -31.52 31.31 -59.67
N GLN A 59 -32.32 30.53 -60.39
CA GLN A 59 -32.39 29.07 -60.34
C GLN A 59 -32.66 28.49 -58.92
N ALA A 60 -33.35 29.16 -58.06
CA ALA A 60 -33.75 28.60 -56.80
C ALA A 60 -34.90 27.59 -56.99
N LEU A 61 -34.73 26.29 -56.53
CA LEU A 61 -35.70 25.20 -56.69
C LEU A 61 -36.13 24.97 -58.19
N THR A 62 -35.15 25.05 -59.11
CA THR A 62 -35.43 24.98 -60.54
C THR A 62 -36.15 23.70 -60.95
N VAL A 63 -35.61 22.50 -60.56
CA VAL A 63 -36.13 21.20 -60.95
C VAL A 63 -37.08 20.57 -59.92
N LEU A 64 -37.64 21.40 -58.99
CA LEU A 64 -38.60 20.90 -57.98
C LEU A 64 -39.87 20.37 -58.64
N THR A 65 -40.25 19.15 -58.32
CA THR A 65 -41.45 18.52 -58.88
C THR A 65 -42.55 18.35 -57.80
N THR A 66 -42.32 17.46 -56.84
CA THR A 66 -43.31 17.09 -55.83
C THR A 66 -42.90 17.45 -54.39
N GLY A 67 -41.66 17.91 -54.17
CA GLY A 67 -41.15 18.29 -52.83
C GLY A 67 -41.91 19.46 -52.26
N SER A 68 -42.24 19.42 -50.96
CA SER A 68 -43.05 20.38 -50.24
C SER A 68 -42.30 21.05 -49.09
N SER A 69 -42.74 22.22 -48.66
CA SER A 69 -42.26 22.91 -47.45
C SER A 69 -40.75 23.32 -47.54
N ASN A 70 -40.21 23.53 -48.73
CA ASN A 70 -38.81 23.96 -48.89
C ASN A 70 -38.69 25.47 -48.92
N THR A 71 -37.62 25.99 -48.32
CA THR A 71 -37.23 27.41 -48.38
C THR A 71 -35.85 27.52 -49.03
N ALA A 72 -35.76 28.18 -50.19
CA ALA A 72 -34.53 28.41 -50.93
C ALA A 72 -34.34 29.93 -51.19
N VAL A 73 -33.28 30.51 -50.59
CA VAL A 73 -32.92 31.91 -50.76
C VAL A 73 -31.48 32.03 -51.21
N GLY A 74 -31.28 32.36 -52.45
CA GLY A 74 -29.94 32.51 -53.07
C GLY A 74 -29.87 31.92 -54.47
N SER A 75 -28.85 32.33 -55.24
CA SER A 75 -28.60 31.73 -56.60
C SER A 75 -28.23 30.25 -56.49
N ALA A 76 -28.93 29.41 -57.22
CA ALA A 76 -28.77 27.94 -57.25
C ALA A 76 -28.95 27.31 -55.84
N ALA A 77 -29.82 27.83 -55.00
CA ALA A 77 -30.21 27.21 -53.76
C ALA A 77 -31.25 26.11 -54.03
N LEU A 78 -30.97 24.84 -53.60
CA LEU A 78 -31.82 23.67 -53.87
C LEU A 78 -32.15 23.46 -55.36
N ASP A 79 -31.26 23.85 -56.27
CA ASP A 79 -31.51 23.83 -57.72
C ASP A 79 -31.74 22.41 -58.30
N ALA A 80 -31.14 21.36 -57.72
CA ALA A 80 -31.34 19.96 -58.09
C ALA A 80 -32.46 19.25 -57.29
N ASN A 81 -33.15 19.90 -56.38
CA ASN A 81 -34.16 19.25 -55.54
C ASN A 81 -35.39 18.86 -56.37
N THR A 82 -35.71 17.57 -56.40
CA THR A 82 -36.89 17.07 -57.13
C THR A 82 -38.03 16.72 -56.19
N THR A 83 -37.74 15.86 -55.20
CA THR A 83 -38.79 15.27 -54.30
C THR A 83 -38.49 15.47 -52.82
N GLY A 84 -37.38 16.14 -52.45
CA GLY A 84 -37.01 16.37 -51.03
C GLY A 84 -37.90 17.39 -50.36
N ASP A 85 -38.37 17.09 -49.13
CA ASP A 85 -39.29 17.91 -48.37
C ASP A 85 -38.59 18.66 -47.21
N SER A 86 -39.16 19.79 -46.80
CA SER A 86 -38.79 20.44 -45.52
C SER A 86 -37.32 20.88 -45.45
N ASN A 87 -36.72 21.24 -46.57
CA ASN A 87 -35.32 21.73 -46.60
C ASN A 87 -35.27 23.26 -46.52
N THR A 88 -34.32 23.81 -45.81
CA THR A 88 -34.02 25.23 -45.74
C THR A 88 -32.64 25.52 -46.29
N ALA A 89 -32.55 26.21 -47.41
CA ALA A 89 -31.31 26.63 -48.05
C ALA A 89 -31.24 28.16 -48.16
N VAL A 90 -30.28 28.75 -47.48
CA VAL A 90 -30.07 30.23 -47.51
C VAL A 90 -28.59 30.51 -47.89
N GLY A 91 -28.35 30.93 -49.10
CA GLY A 91 -27.01 31.20 -49.60
C GLY A 91 -26.83 30.68 -51.03
N ARG A 92 -25.81 31.22 -51.75
CA ARG A 92 -25.48 30.76 -53.09
C ARG A 92 -25.00 29.30 -53.06
N CYS A 93 -25.61 28.44 -53.87
CA CYS A 93 -25.34 27.00 -53.98
C CYS A 93 -25.53 26.24 -52.63
N ALA A 94 -26.34 26.73 -51.72
CA ALA A 94 -26.72 25.97 -50.51
C ALA A 94 -27.63 24.80 -50.92
N LEU A 95 -27.30 23.56 -50.51
CA LEU A 95 -28.00 22.29 -50.84
C LEU A 95 -28.24 22.10 -52.34
N SER A 96 -27.32 22.61 -53.19
CA SER A 96 -27.55 22.65 -54.67
C SER A 96 -27.64 21.26 -55.33
N ALA A 97 -26.99 20.24 -54.83
CA ALA A 97 -27.08 18.87 -55.36
C ALA A 97 -28.19 18.02 -54.68
N ASN A 98 -28.98 18.57 -53.78
CA ASN A 98 -30.02 17.79 -53.10
C ASN A 98 -31.08 17.34 -54.11
N THR A 99 -31.35 16.03 -54.16
CA THR A 99 -32.35 15.47 -55.07
C THR A 99 -33.60 15.05 -54.31
N SER A 100 -33.46 14.22 -53.30
CA SER A 100 -34.54 13.68 -52.49
C SER A 100 -34.31 13.72 -50.99
N GLY A 101 -33.19 14.29 -50.49
CA GLY A 101 -32.93 14.46 -49.08
C GLY A 101 -33.94 15.41 -48.43
N ALA A 102 -34.41 15.10 -47.23
CA ALA A 102 -35.39 15.84 -46.49
C ALA A 102 -34.89 16.37 -45.16
N ASN A 103 -35.57 17.44 -44.65
CA ASN A 103 -35.26 18.03 -43.35
C ASN A 103 -33.82 18.56 -43.19
N ASN A 104 -33.20 19.00 -44.27
CA ASN A 104 -31.86 19.58 -44.24
C ASN A 104 -31.92 21.11 -44.09
N ILE A 105 -31.01 21.67 -43.33
CA ILE A 105 -30.77 23.10 -43.20
C ILE A 105 -29.38 23.42 -43.74
N GLY A 106 -29.31 24.23 -44.83
CA GLY A 106 -28.07 24.73 -45.40
C GLY A 106 -28.04 26.26 -45.42
N ILE A 107 -27.28 26.90 -44.52
CA ILE A 107 -27.19 28.36 -44.43
C ILE A 107 -25.74 28.79 -44.62
N GLY A 108 -25.46 29.46 -45.76
CA GLY A 108 -24.13 29.91 -46.11
C GLY A 108 -23.77 29.56 -47.56
N PHE A 109 -22.69 30.18 -48.10
CA PHE A 109 -22.15 29.84 -49.39
C PHE A 109 -21.71 28.36 -49.47
N GLY A 110 -22.29 27.58 -50.35
CA GLY A 110 -21.92 26.16 -50.54
C GLY A 110 -22.21 25.26 -49.33
N ALA A 111 -23.07 25.66 -48.38
CA ALA A 111 -23.46 24.85 -47.25
C ALA A 111 -24.21 23.58 -47.73
N ALA A 112 -23.74 22.39 -47.34
CA ALA A 112 -24.25 21.06 -47.75
C ALA A 112 -24.38 20.90 -49.29
N LYS A 113 -23.45 21.49 -50.02
CA LYS A 113 -23.54 21.65 -51.46
C LYS A 113 -23.78 20.35 -52.23
N THR A 114 -23.07 19.26 -51.91
CA THR A 114 -23.13 17.98 -52.63
C THR A 114 -24.12 16.97 -51.99
N THR A 115 -24.88 17.36 -50.98
CA THR A 115 -25.89 16.48 -50.37
C THR A 115 -26.88 16.06 -51.46
N THR A 116 -27.05 14.76 -51.65
CA THR A 116 -27.98 14.20 -52.63
C THR A 116 -29.22 13.61 -51.98
N THR A 117 -29.05 12.58 -51.15
CA THR A 117 -30.13 11.85 -50.44
C THR A 117 -29.99 11.91 -48.93
N GLY A 118 -28.94 12.56 -48.38
CA GLY A 118 -28.76 12.73 -46.93
C GLY A 118 -29.92 13.49 -46.31
N ILE A 119 -30.32 13.08 -45.10
CA ILE A 119 -31.48 13.66 -44.36
C ILE A 119 -31.10 14.26 -43.03
N ALA A 120 -31.91 15.22 -42.58
CA ALA A 120 -31.85 15.79 -41.24
C ALA A 120 -30.44 16.35 -40.87
N ASN A 121 -29.75 16.98 -41.82
CA ASN A 121 -28.47 17.65 -41.60
C ASN A 121 -28.67 19.13 -41.34
N VAL A 122 -27.85 19.72 -40.47
CA VAL A 122 -27.76 21.15 -40.21
C VAL A 122 -26.38 21.64 -40.62
N ALA A 123 -26.29 22.46 -41.66
CA ALA A 123 -25.07 23.06 -42.15
C ALA A 123 -25.18 24.59 -42.11
N VAL A 124 -24.48 25.25 -41.17
CA VAL A 124 -24.50 26.70 -41.01
C VAL A 124 -23.08 27.28 -41.09
N GLY A 125 -22.79 27.96 -42.20
CA GLY A 125 -21.46 28.52 -42.47
C GLY A 125 -21.02 28.27 -43.92
N GLY A 126 -20.04 29.08 -44.38
CA GLY A 126 -19.46 28.83 -45.72
C GLY A 126 -18.81 27.46 -45.82
N ASN A 127 -19.16 26.64 -46.82
CA ASN A 127 -18.72 25.27 -47.03
C ASN A 127 -18.96 24.29 -45.89
N ALA A 128 -19.81 24.57 -44.92
CA ALA A 128 -20.22 23.61 -43.88
C ALA A 128 -20.85 22.38 -44.55
N LEU A 129 -20.40 21.15 -44.23
CA LEU A 129 -20.86 19.89 -44.85
C LEU A 129 -20.80 19.87 -46.38
N LYS A 130 -19.87 20.59 -46.96
CA LYS A 130 -19.85 20.84 -48.43
C LYS A 130 -19.87 19.57 -49.27
N LEU A 131 -19.07 18.53 -48.92
CA LEU A 131 -18.93 17.28 -49.67
C LEU A 131 -19.85 16.15 -49.16
N ASN A 132 -20.78 16.42 -48.27
CA ASN A 132 -21.73 15.42 -47.76
C ASN A 132 -22.61 14.90 -48.90
N GLU A 133 -22.57 13.62 -49.18
CA GLU A 133 -23.41 13.01 -50.22
C GLU A 133 -24.66 12.36 -49.62
N THR A 134 -24.45 11.35 -48.81
CA THR A 134 -25.53 10.54 -48.21
C THR A 134 -25.54 10.56 -46.67
N GLY A 135 -24.58 11.25 -46.04
CA GLY A 135 -24.52 11.38 -44.57
C GLY A 135 -25.77 12.02 -43.98
N CYS A 136 -26.24 11.50 -42.84
CA CYS A 136 -27.49 11.90 -42.20
C CYS A 136 -27.28 12.33 -40.77
N TYR A 137 -28.21 13.16 -40.23
CA TYR A 137 -28.22 13.58 -38.84
C TYR A 137 -26.94 14.26 -38.37
N ASN A 138 -26.27 15.02 -39.24
CA ASN A 138 -25.07 15.77 -38.90
C ASN A 138 -25.42 17.23 -38.56
N ILE A 139 -24.72 17.80 -37.58
CA ILE A 139 -24.77 19.21 -37.23
C ILE A 139 -23.39 19.83 -37.48
N ALA A 140 -23.27 20.72 -38.45
CA ALA A 140 -22.08 21.45 -38.80
C ALA A 140 -22.30 22.95 -38.74
N ILE A 141 -21.71 23.63 -37.75
CA ILE A 141 -21.86 25.08 -37.54
C ILE A 141 -20.49 25.74 -37.52
N GLY A 142 -20.18 26.51 -38.54
CA GLY A 142 -18.90 27.19 -38.71
C GLY A 142 -18.44 27.12 -40.16
N LYS A 143 -17.47 27.97 -40.52
CA LYS A 143 -16.85 27.93 -41.86
C LYS A 143 -15.98 26.67 -42.02
N ASP A 144 -16.07 25.99 -43.15
CA ASP A 144 -15.34 24.75 -43.49
C ASP A 144 -15.50 23.62 -42.45
N THR A 145 -16.59 23.62 -41.67
CA THR A 145 -16.89 22.59 -40.69
C THR A 145 -17.37 21.32 -41.38
N MET A 146 -16.78 20.16 -41.08
CA MET A 146 -17.09 18.86 -41.69
C MET A 146 -17.07 18.92 -43.25
N GLU A 147 -16.16 19.72 -43.81
CA GLU A 147 -16.15 19.97 -45.28
C GLU A 147 -16.05 18.68 -46.08
N ALA A 148 -15.17 17.73 -45.66
CA ALA A 148 -14.88 16.49 -46.40
C ALA A 148 -15.86 15.33 -46.08
N ASN A 149 -16.87 15.50 -45.22
CA ASN A 149 -17.78 14.41 -44.91
C ASN A 149 -18.52 13.92 -46.17
N THR A 150 -18.54 12.62 -46.42
CA THR A 150 -19.26 12.02 -47.55
C THR A 150 -20.47 11.22 -47.09
N THR A 151 -20.26 10.21 -46.27
CA THR A 151 -21.30 9.26 -45.78
C THR A 151 -21.41 9.20 -44.25
N GLY A 152 -20.55 9.90 -43.51
CA GLY A 152 -20.58 9.93 -42.05
C GLY A 152 -21.90 10.47 -41.49
N CYS A 153 -22.44 9.85 -40.42
CA CYS A 153 -23.72 10.19 -39.82
C CYS A 153 -23.58 10.46 -38.32
N TYR A 154 -24.55 11.18 -37.77
CA TYR A 154 -24.65 11.43 -36.32
C TYR A 154 -23.45 12.19 -35.73
N ASN A 155 -22.82 13.06 -36.51
CA ASN A 155 -21.70 13.87 -36.06
C ASN A 155 -22.20 15.29 -35.66
N VAL A 156 -21.61 15.84 -34.61
CA VAL A 156 -21.81 17.22 -34.19
C VAL A 156 -20.48 17.97 -34.29
N ALA A 157 -20.40 18.97 -35.12
CA ALA A 157 -19.22 19.81 -35.29
C ALA A 157 -19.60 21.30 -35.20
N VAL A 158 -18.96 22.01 -34.28
CA VAL A 158 -19.20 23.46 -34.07
C VAL A 158 -17.85 24.16 -33.94
N GLY A 159 -17.50 24.98 -34.93
CA GLY A 159 -16.23 25.73 -34.94
C GLY A 159 -15.64 25.81 -36.33
N TYR A 160 -14.68 26.70 -36.53
CA TYR A 160 -13.89 26.77 -37.77
C TYR A 160 -13.04 25.51 -37.93
N LEU A 161 -13.10 24.83 -39.06
CA LEU A 161 -12.40 23.56 -39.35
C LEU A 161 -12.67 22.44 -38.33
N ALA A 162 -13.77 22.48 -37.59
CA ALA A 162 -14.11 21.37 -36.73
C ALA A 162 -14.50 20.15 -37.55
N LEU A 163 -13.84 19.00 -37.32
CA LEU A 163 -14.10 17.72 -37.99
C LEU A 163 -14.00 17.81 -39.56
N ASP A 164 -13.16 18.72 -40.08
CA ASP A 164 -13.16 19.06 -41.51
C ASP A 164 -12.69 17.91 -42.42
N ALA A 165 -11.75 17.07 -42.00
CA ALA A 165 -11.27 15.91 -42.74
C ALA A 165 -12.15 14.65 -42.63
N ASN A 166 -13.24 14.67 -41.86
CA ASN A 166 -14.08 13.50 -41.66
C ASN A 166 -14.67 13.03 -43.00
N THR A 167 -14.51 11.75 -43.33
CA THR A 167 -15.09 11.20 -44.55
C THR A 167 -16.28 10.29 -44.29
N THR A 168 -16.07 9.24 -43.55
CA THR A 168 -17.08 8.18 -43.32
C THR A 168 -17.37 7.93 -41.83
N ALA A 169 -16.68 8.59 -40.90
CA ALA A 169 -16.83 8.31 -39.47
C ALA A 169 -18.16 8.83 -38.93
N HIS A 170 -18.64 8.15 -37.87
CA HIS A 170 -19.93 8.37 -37.24
C HIS A 170 -19.78 8.71 -35.74
N ASN A 171 -20.83 9.34 -35.19
CA ASN A 171 -20.97 9.56 -33.74
C ASN A 171 -19.83 10.36 -33.12
N ASN A 172 -19.23 11.31 -33.82
CA ASN A 172 -18.24 12.21 -33.27
C ASN A 172 -18.86 13.53 -32.81
N THR A 173 -18.34 14.09 -31.73
CA THR A 173 -18.68 15.43 -31.24
C THR A 173 -17.41 16.28 -31.24
N ALA A 174 -17.35 17.34 -32.04
CA ALA A 174 -16.22 18.25 -32.17
C ALA A 174 -16.70 19.71 -31.94
N VAL A 175 -16.28 20.34 -30.86
CA VAL A 175 -16.65 21.70 -30.53
C VAL A 175 -15.40 22.55 -30.25
N GLY A 176 -15.10 23.49 -31.13
CA GLY A 176 -13.93 24.36 -31.02
C GLY A 176 -13.21 24.52 -32.35
N ASP A 177 -12.37 25.55 -32.47
CA ASP A 177 -11.50 25.80 -33.62
C ASP A 177 -10.55 24.61 -33.84
N ALA A 178 -10.56 24.04 -35.04
CA ALA A 178 -9.78 22.87 -35.43
C ALA A 178 -9.88 21.64 -34.51
N SER A 179 -11.00 21.50 -33.79
CA SER A 179 -11.24 20.29 -32.98
C SER A 179 -11.47 19.09 -33.90
N LEU A 180 -10.77 17.96 -33.65
CA LEU A 180 -10.84 16.71 -34.42
C LEU A 180 -10.60 16.90 -35.93
N SER A 181 -9.78 17.91 -36.32
CA SER A 181 -9.71 18.36 -37.72
C SER A 181 -9.10 17.33 -38.67
N ALA A 182 -8.15 16.51 -38.25
CA ALA A 182 -7.54 15.46 -39.09
C ALA A 182 -8.29 14.12 -39.10
N ASN A 183 -9.43 14.01 -38.38
CA ASN A 183 -10.14 12.73 -38.26
C ASN A 183 -10.71 12.27 -39.60
N THR A 184 -10.39 11.06 -40.02
CA THR A 184 -10.92 10.48 -41.27
C THR A 184 -11.97 9.41 -41.02
N THR A 185 -11.61 8.39 -40.24
CA THR A 185 -12.46 7.20 -39.98
C THR A 185 -12.64 6.88 -38.47
N GLY A 186 -12.01 7.62 -37.57
CA GLY A 186 -12.19 7.47 -36.12
C GLY A 186 -13.62 7.81 -35.69
N TYR A 187 -14.26 6.98 -34.90
CA TYR A 187 -15.67 7.12 -34.50
C TYR A 187 -15.86 7.16 -32.97
N ILE A 188 -17.01 7.66 -32.53
CA ILE A 188 -17.37 7.78 -31.10
C ILE A 188 -16.33 8.62 -30.32
N ASN A 189 -15.81 9.70 -30.91
CA ASN A 189 -14.90 10.60 -30.23
C ASN A 189 -15.64 11.86 -29.76
N VAL A 190 -15.23 12.40 -28.61
CA VAL A 190 -15.68 13.70 -28.09
C VAL A 190 -14.46 14.62 -27.97
N ALA A 191 -14.43 15.70 -28.75
CA ALA A 191 -13.38 16.71 -28.74
C ALA A 191 -13.96 18.10 -28.50
N ILE A 192 -13.72 18.69 -27.33
CA ILE A 192 -14.25 20.01 -26.94
C ILE A 192 -13.08 20.91 -26.52
N GLY A 193 -12.84 21.93 -27.32
CA GLY A 193 -11.75 22.89 -27.12
C GLY A 193 -10.97 23.15 -28.38
N LYS A 194 -10.24 24.27 -28.41
CA LYS A 194 -9.35 24.59 -29.55
C LYS A 194 -8.32 23.49 -29.73
N SER A 195 -8.20 22.96 -30.95
CA SER A 195 -7.25 21.90 -31.33
C SER A 195 -7.34 20.63 -30.48
N ALA A 196 -8.46 20.37 -29.79
CA ALA A 196 -8.67 19.11 -29.11
C ALA A 196 -8.66 17.95 -30.12
N MET A 197 -7.80 16.94 -29.94
CA MET A 197 -7.60 15.80 -30.85
C MET A 197 -7.32 16.21 -32.32
N ALA A 198 -6.63 17.32 -32.53
CA ALA A 198 -6.44 17.85 -33.89
C ALA A 198 -5.78 16.88 -34.88
N ALA A 199 -4.82 16.07 -34.41
CA ALA A 199 -4.11 15.10 -35.26
C ALA A 199 -4.76 13.71 -35.37
N ASN A 200 -5.90 13.45 -34.67
CA ASN A 200 -6.53 12.14 -34.71
C ASN A 200 -6.95 11.75 -36.11
N THR A 201 -6.57 10.55 -36.56
CA THR A 201 -6.95 10.04 -37.88
C THR A 201 -7.95 8.89 -37.79
N THR A 202 -7.60 7.83 -37.05
CA THR A 202 -8.40 6.59 -36.92
C THR A 202 -8.69 6.21 -35.48
N GLY A 203 -8.13 6.91 -34.47
CA GLY A 203 -8.40 6.67 -33.06
C GLY A 203 -9.90 6.78 -32.74
N GLN A 204 -10.41 5.88 -31.89
CA GLN A 204 -11.83 5.76 -31.58
C GLN A 204 -12.13 5.75 -30.08
N GLY A 205 -13.32 6.18 -29.69
CA GLY A 205 -13.78 6.13 -28.30
C GLY A 205 -13.01 7.04 -27.36
N ASN A 206 -12.40 8.13 -27.86
CA ASN A 206 -11.64 9.06 -27.05
C ASN A 206 -12.50 10.24 -26.58
N VAL A 207 -12.21 10.73 -25.38
CA VAL A 207 -12.78 11.97 -24.82
C VAL A 207 -11.65 12.97 -24.60
N ALA A 208 -11.67 14.10 -25.30
CA ALA A 208 -10.70 15.20 -25.16
C ALA A 208 -11.44 16.51 -24.86
N ILE A 209 -11.28 17.06 -23.67
CA ILE A 209 -11.94 18.30 -23.25
C ILE A 209 -10.89 19.29 -22.73
N GLY A 210 -10.66 20.35 -23.46
CA GLY A 210 -9.67 21.39 -23.16
C GLY A 210 -8.83 21.78 -24.38
N GLY A 211 -8.24 22.95 -24.36
CA GLY A 211 -7.34 23.37 -25.44
C GLY A 211 -6.14 22.43 -25.54
N ASN A 212 -5.84 21.92 -26.74
CA ASN A 212 -4.77 20.96 -27.04
C ASN A 212 -4.85 19.67 -26.18
N ALA A 213 -6.02 19.27 -25.72
CA ALA A 213 -6.20 17.96 -25.08
C ALA A 213 -6.07 16.88 -26.17
N LEU A 214 -5.17 15.89 -25.96
CA LEU A 214 -4.94 14.76 -26.86
C LEU A 214 -4.64 15.18 -28.31
N ASP A 215 -4.02 16.36 -28.52
CA ASP A 215 -3.89 16.97 -29.83
C ASP A 215 -2.97 16.22 -30.81
N ALA A 216 -1.95 15.51 -30.31
CA ALA A 216 -1.06 14.68 -31.13
C ALA A 216 -1.57 13.26 -31.40
N ASN A 217 -2.70 12.83 -30.81
CA ASN A 217 -3.20 11.47 -30.98
C ASN A 217 -3.52 11.17 -32.45
N THR A 218 -3.01 10.06 -32.97
CA THR A 218 -3.30 9.61 -34.32
C THR A 218 -4.21 8.40 -34.38
N THR A 219 -3.83 7.33 -33.66
CA THR A 219 -4.52 6.03 -33.67
C THR A 219 -4.90 5.51 -32.28
N GLY A 220 -4.44 6.15 -31.21
CA GLY A 220 -4.75 5.77 -29.82
C GLY A 220 -6.26 5.75 -29.57
N ALA A 221 -6.76 4.75 -28.84
CA ALA A 221 -8.18 4.53 -28.59
C ALA A 221 -8.52 4.49 -27.10
N ALA A 222 -9.77 4.78 -26.77
CA ALA A 222 -10.31 4.70 -25.42
C ALA A 222 -9.54 5.53 -24.37
N ASN A 223 -9.07 6.72 -24.75
CA ASN A 223 -8.42 7.65 -23.83
C ASN A 223 -9.42 8.71 -23.32
N VAL A 224 -9.21 9.15 -22.09
CA VAL A 224 -9.93 10.29 -21.48
C VAL A 224 -8.91 11.37 -21.14
N ALA A 225 -8.92 12.49 -21.86
CA ALA A 225 -8.06 13.65 -21.64
C ALA A 225 -8.90 14.87 -21.28
N ILE A 226 -8.88 15.33 -20.05
CA ILE A 226 -9.67 16.50 -19.60
C ILE A 226 -8.74 17.53 -18.96
N GLY A 227 -8.59 18.66 -19.58
CA GLY A 227 -7.72 19.75 -19.16
C GLY A 227 -6.85 20.28 -20.30
N CYS A 228 -6.38 21.51 -20.18
CA CYS A 228 -5.47 22.08 -21.18
C CYS A 228 -4.19 21.25 -21.25
N SER A 229 -3.80 20.83 -22.45
CA SER A 229 -2.65 20.00 -22.76
C SER A 229 -2.59 18.66 -22.01
N ALA A 230 -3.73 18.15 -21.57
CA ALA A 230 -3.80 16.77 -21.04
C ALA A 230 -3.49 15.79 -22.18
N MET A 231 -2.53 14.88 -21.96
CA MET A 231 -2.10 13.85 -22.92
C MET A 231 -1.68 14.41 -24.28
N SER A 232 -1.13 15.65 -24.33
CA SER A 232 -0.92 16.35 -25.61
C SER A 232 0.12 15.68 -26.53
N ALA A 233 1.09 14.92 -26.01
CA ALA A 233 2.05 14.18 -26.81
C ALA A 233 1.66 12.72 -27.08
N ASN A 234 0.52 12.24 -26.60
CA ASN A 234 0.07 10.87 -26.88
C ASN A 234 -0.21 10.68 -28.38
N THR A 235 0.42 9.69 -29.00
CA THR A 235 0.25 9.41 -30.43
C THR A 235 -0.57 8.15 -30.70
N THR A 236 -0.19 7.05 -30.11
CA THR A 236 -0.76 5.71 -30.42
C THR A 236 -1.28 4.97 -29.20
N CYS A 237 -0.95 5.45 -27.96
CA CYS A 237 -1.33 4.75 -26.74
C CYS A 237 -2.83 4.82 -26.46
N GLY A 238 -3.38 3.74 -25.91
CA GLY A 238 -4.81 3.63 -25.55
C GLY A 238 -5.04 3.36 -24.09
N TYR A 239 -6.32 3.44 -23.69
CA TYR A 239 -6.81 3.10 -22.35
C TYR A 239 -6.22 3.96 -21.23
N ASN A 240 -5.89 5.22 -21.49
CA ASN A 240 -5.33 6.12 -20.50
C ASN A 240 -6.36 7.17 -20.04
N VAL A 241 -6.29 7.57 -18.79
CA VAL A 241 -7.08 8.65 -18.20
C VAL A 241 -6.14 9.76 -17.74
N GLY A 242 -6.21 10.94 -18.37
CA GLY A 242 -5.46 12.14 -18.02
C GLY A 242 -6.42 13.29 -17.69
N ILE A 243 -6.62 13.59 -16.41
CA ILE A 243 -7.52 14.65 -15.95
C ILE A 243 -6.73 15.70 -15.17
N GLY A 244 -6.60 16.88 -15.72
CA GLY A 244 -5.87 18.00 -15.13
C GLY A 244 -4.98 18.72 -16.14
N PHE A 245 -4.57 19.94 -15.81
CA PHE A 245 -3.58 20.67 -16.62
C PHE A 245 -2.30 19.87 -16.76
N CYS A 246 -1.84 19.61 -17.99
CA CYS A 246 -0.64 18.83 -18.29
C CYS A 246 -0.57 17.44 -17.64
N ALA A 247 -1.69 16.78 -17.38
CA ALA A 247 -1.69 15.37 -16.94
C ALA A 247 -1.27 14.47 -18.10
N LEU A 248 -0.33 13.51 -17.87
CA LEU A 248 0.19 12.56 -18.87
C LEU A 248 0.70 13.25 -20.17
N THR A 249 1.34 14.41 -20.07
CA THR A 249 1.66 15.25 -21.25
C THR A 249 2.65 14.59 -22.21
N THR A 250 3.67 13.86 -21.70
CA THR A 250 4.80 13.38 -22.53
C THR A 250 4.69 11.92 -22.96
N GLN A 251 3.55 11.28 -22.75
CA GLN A 251 3.35 9.90 -23.19
C GLN A 251 3.41 9.81 -24.72
N VAL A 252 4.32 8.99 -25.23
CA VAL A 252 4.50 8.82 -26.69
C VAL A 252 4.09 7.41 -27.11
N ASP A 253 4.95 6.44 -27.13
CA ASP A 253 4.65 5.08 -27.57
C ASP A 253 4.86 4.07 -26.43
N GLY A 254 3.87 3.22 -26.14
CA GLY A 254 3.98 2.11 -25.21
C GLY A 254 3.25 2.27 -23.87
N GLY A 255 3.05 3.45 -23.33
CA GLY A 255 2.36 3.65 -22.06
C GLY A 255 0.84 3.42 -22.14
N VAL A 256 0.32 2.34 -21.54
CA VAL A 256 -1.11 2.01 -21.57
C VAL A 256 -1.66 1.81 -20.15
N ASN A 257 -2.98 1.93 -20.02
CA ASN A 257 -3.68 1.70 -18.76
C ASN A 257 -3.20 2.60 -17.59
N ASN A 258 -2.80 3.83 -17.88
CA ASN A 258 -2.42 4.78 -16.85
C ASN A 258 -3.62 5.66 -16.45
N THR A 259 -3.71 5.97 -15.17
CA THR A 259 -4.70 6.91 -14.62
C THR A 259 -3.98 8.06 -13.93
N ALA A 260 -4.08 9.26 -14.49
CA ALA A 260 -3.51 10.49 -13.94
C ALA A 260 -4.63 11.50 -13.66
N VAL A 261 -4.87 11.82 -12.41
CA VAL A 261 -5.87 12.81 -12.01
C VAL A 261 -5.20 13.86 -11.13
N GLY A 262 -5.13 15.08 -11.63
CA GLY A 262 -4.48 16.20 -10.99
C GLY A 262 -3.54 16.94 -11.94
N SER A 263 -3.31 18.22 -11.69
CA SER A 263 -2.37 19.03 -12.49
C SER A 263 -0.97 18.41 -12.41
N CYS A 264 -0.33 18.21 -13.56
CA CYS A 264 1.01 17.62 -13.71
C CYS A 264 1.16 16.19 -13.16
N SER A 265 0.08 15.47 -12.91
CA SER A 265 0.16 14.05 -12.53
C SER A 265 0.70 13.23 -13.70
N LEU A 266 1.68 12.34 -13.45
CA LEU A 266 2.35 11.50 -14.47
C LEU A 266 2.85 12.30 -15.69
N LYS A 267 3.22 13.58 -15.48
CA LYS A 267 3.52 14.51 -16.57
C LYS A 267 4.59 14.00 -17.53
N LEU A 268 5.69 13.43 -17.02
CA LEU A 268 6.84 12.97 -17.80
C LEU A 268 6.78 11.47 -18.12
N ASN A 269 5.66 10.78 -17.86
CA ASN A 269 5.53 9.37 -18.20
C ASN A 269 5.64 9.17 -19.73
N SER A 270 6.66 8.44 -20.15
CA SER A 270 6.88 8.17 -21.57
C SER A 270 6.35 6.80 -22.00
N THR A 271 6.81 5.74 -21.35
CA THR A 271 6.46 4.35 -21.69
C THR A 271 5.98 3.51 -20.51
N GLY A 272 5.90 4.08 -19.29
CA GLY A 272 5.43 3.35 -18.12
C GLY A 272 3.95 2.98 -18.21
N ASP A 273 3.60 1.74 -17.82
CA ASP A 273 2.25 1.17 -17.87
C ASP A 273 1.63 1.03 -16.49
N LEU A 274 0.29 0.89 -16.43
CA LEU A 274 -0.43 0.48 -15.23
C LEU A 274 -0.20 1.38 -14.00
N ASN A 275 0.11 2.66 -14.22
CA ASN A 275 0.34 3.60 -13.13
C ASN A 275 -0.95 4.34 -12.75
N VAL A 276 -1.13 4.57 -11.45
CA VAL A 276 -2.21 5.39 -10.91
C VAL A 276 -1.61 6.59 -10.18
N GLY A 277 -1.73 7.78 -10.74
CA GLY A 277 -1.31 9.05 -10.15
C GLY A 277 -2.52 9.92 -9.81
N LEU A 278 -2.81 10.10 -8.53
CA LEU A 278 -3.96 10.88 -8.06
C LEU A 278 -3.49 12.01 -7.13
N GLY A 279 -3.45 13.22 -7.62
CA GLY A 279 -3.02 14.42 -6.88
C GLY A 279 -2.12 15.34 -7.71
N TYR A 280 -1.90 16.56 -7.21
CA TYR A 280 -1.00 17.52 -7.83
C TYR A 280 0.43 16.95 -7.90
N ALA A 281 1.00 16.90 -9.11
CA ALA A 281 2.36 16.41 -9.38
C ALA A 281 2.65 14.99 -8.79
N ALA A 282 1.62 14.14 -8.65
CA ALA A 282 1.80 12.74 -8.30
C ALA A 282 2.57 12.03 -9.43
N MET A 283 3.70 11.39 -9.12
CA MET A 283 4.62 10.75 -10.08
C MET A 283 4.99 11.66 -11.27
N GLU A 284 5.17 12.97 -11.02
CA GLU A 284 5.46 13.94 -12.09
C GLU A 284 6.64 13.52 -12.99
N ALA A 285 7.70 12.99 -12.39
CA ALA A 285 8.94 12.62 -13.07
C ALA A 285 8.98 11.16 -13.58
N ASN A 286 7.90 10.38 -13.42
CA ASN A 286 7.89 9.00 -13.92
C ASN A 286 8.20 8.94 -15.41
N THR A 287 9.10 8.06 -15.83
CA THR A 287 9.46 7.91 -17.26
C THR A 287 9.06 6.54 -17.78
N THR A 288 9.67 5.50 -17.29
CA THR A 288 9.50 4.12 -17.78
C THR A 288 8.93 3.16 -16.75
N ALA A 289 8.82 3.60 -15.50
CA ALA A 289 8.33 2.74 -14.42
C ALA A 289 6.85 2.37 -14.58
N GLY A 290 6.51 1.14 -14.26
CA GLY A 290 5.14 0.61 -14.32
C GLY A 290 4.63 0.09 -12.98
N ALA A 291 3.33 -0.17 -12.93
CA ALA A 291 2.61 -0.75 -11.80
C ALA A 291 2.74 0.04 -10.47
N ASN A 292 2.80 1.37 -10.54
CA ASN A 292 2.89 2.23 -9.36
C ASN A 292 1.53 2.84 -9.01
N VAL A 293 1.27 2.99 -7.70
CA VAL A 293 0.13 3.72 -7.18
C VAL A 293 0.61 4.91 -6.36
N ALA A 294 0.27 6.14 -6.76
CA ALA A 294 0.59 7.36 -6.04
C ALA A 294 -0.67 8.19 -5.78
N VAL A 295 -1.05 8.33 -4.53
CA VAL A 295 -2.24 9.08 -4.10
C VAL A 295 -1.84 10.17 -3.12
N GLY A 296 -1.97 11.42 -3.53
CA GLY A 296 -1.61 12.59 -2.73
C GLY A 296 -0.71 13.56 -3.51
N ALA A 297 -0.73 14.82 -3.12
CA ALA A 297 0.15 15.81 -3.73
C ALA A 297 1.62 15.42 -3.53
N TYR A 298 2.40 15.43 -4.62
CA TYR A 298 3.82 15.08 -4.66
C TYR A 298 4.14 13.60 -4.27
N ALA A 299 3.16 12.70 -4.17
CA ALA A 299 3.43 11.29 -3.93
C ALA A 299 4.29 10.72 -5.08
N SER A 300 5.39 10.05 -4.75
CA SER A 300 6.39 9.50 -5.68
C SER A 300 6.86 10.48 -6.76
N ARG A 301 6.92 11.79 -6.43
CA ARG A 301 7.13 12.85 -7.44
C ARG A 301 8.35 12.63 -8.33
N CYS A 302 9.49 12.24 -7.73
CA CYS A 302 10.76 12.08 -8.43
C CYS A 302 11.01 10.68 -8.98
N ASN A 303 10.04 9.76 -8.87
CA ASN A 303 10.19 8.40 -9.38
C ASN A 303 10.42 8.42 -10.89
N THR A 304 11.45 7.72 -11.36
CA THR A 304 11.77 7.61 -12.80
C THR A 304 11.57 6.20 -13.33
N GLU A 305 12.24 5.22 -12.72
CA GLU A 305 12.29 3.83 -13.18
C GLU A 305 11.84 2.81 -12.12
N GLY A 306 11.57 3.24 -10.86
CA GLY A 306 11.14 2.35 -9.78
C GLY A 306 9.72 1.83 -9.99
N GLY A 307 9.54 0.51 -10.17
CA GLY A 307 8.24 -0.15 -10.35
C GLY A 307 7.65 -0.74 -9.08
N ASP A 308 6.38 -1.13 -9.15
CA ASP A 308 5.64 -1.82 -8.06
C ASP A 308 5.57 -1.04 -6.73
N ASN A 309 5.60 0.30 -6.76
CA ASN A 309 5.53 1.11 -5.55
C ASN A 309 4.08 1.53 -5.23
N VAL A 310 3.76 1.57 -3.94
CA VAL A 310 2.53 2.17 -3.43
C VAL A 310 2.88 3.36 -2.54
N SER A 311 2.43 4.56 -2.90
CA SER A 311 2.64 5.78 -2.13
C SER A 311 1.31 6.49 -1.88
N MET A 312 0.92 6.66 -0.62
CA MET A 312 -0.33 7.32 -0.25
C MET A 312 -0.09 8.36 0.85
N GLY A 313 -0.27 9.63 0.52
CA GLY A 313 -0.07 10.75 1.43
C GLY A 313 0.74 11.88 0.78
N TYR A 314 0.70 13.07 1.39
CA TYR A 314 1.51 14.20 0.95
C TYR A 314 3.00 13.83 0.97
N ALA A 315 3.68 13.97 -0.17
CA ALA A 315 5.10 13.70 -0.36
C ALA A 315 5.56 12.31 0.14
N ALA A 316 4.68 11.29 0.14
CA ALA A 316 5.07 9.91 0.38
C ALA A 316 5.97 9.43 -0.76
N LEU A 317 7.11 8.81 -0.46
CA LEU A 317 8.10 8.30 -1.41
C LEU A 317 8.63 9.37 -2.40
N TYR A 318 8.74 10.62 -1.91
CA TYR A 318 8.94 11.81 -2.76
C TYR A 318 10.21 11.77 -3.64
N THR A 319 11.38 11.44 -3.07
CA THR A 319 12.69 11.46 -3.78
C THR A 319 13.08 10.15 -4.44
N ASN A 320 12.21 9.14 -4.39
CA ASN A 320 12.51 7.85 -5.02
C ASN A 320 12.81 8.03 -6.51
N THR A 321 13.85 7.38 -7.00
CA THR A 321 14.21 7.38 -8.42
C THR A 321 14.04 5.99 -9.05
N THR A 322 14.77 5.01 -8.54
CA THR A 322 14.82 3.65 -9.11
C THR A 322 14.39 2.56 -8.12
N GLY A 323 14.16 2.91 -6.84
CA GLY A 323 13.71 1.95 -5.84
C GLY A 323 12.33 1.36 -6.17
N GLY A 324 12.20 0.04 -6.15
CA GLY A 324 10.96 -0.67 -6.45
C GLY A 324 10.38 -1.44 -5.27
N LYS A 325 9.10 -1.82 -5.37
CA LYS A 325 8.39 -2.64 -4.36
C LYS A 325 8.34 -2.00 -2.97
N ASN A 326 8.26 -0.68 -2.91
CA ASN A 326 8.10 0.05 -1.66
C ASN A 326 6.63 0.37 -1.41
N THR A 327 6.21 0.29 -0.14
CA THR A 327 4.90 0.75 0.32
C THR A 327 5.09 1.89 1.30
N ALA A 328 4.62 3.09 0.96
CA ALA A 328 4.73 4.30 1.76
C ALA A 328 3.33 4.91 1.99
N ILE A 329 2.77 4.73 3.17
CA ILE A 329 1.43 5.23 3.52
C ILE A 329 1.53 6.18 4.71
N GLY A 330 1.31 7.45 4.47
CA GLY A 330 1.40 8.51 5.46
C GLY A 330 2.08 9.76 4.92
N CYS A 331 1.85 10.89 5.55
CA CYS A 331 2.53 12.15 5.21
C CYS A 331 4.04 11.97 5.37
N VAL A 332 4.81 12.25 4.33
CA VAL A 332 6.27 12.12 4.21
C VAL A 332 6.84 10.74 4.63
N ALA A 333 6.04 9.67 4.51
CA ALA A 333 6.55 8.31 4.67
C ALA A 333 7.54 7.98 3.54
N LEU A 334 8.71 7.38 3.88
CA LEU A 334 9.79 7.07 2.93
C LEU A 334 10.20 8.26 2.04
N CYS A 335 10.04 9.48 2.53
CA CYS A 335 10.21 10.70 1.73
C CYS A 335 11.60 10.81 1.09
N SER A 336 12.66 10.42 1.79
CA SER A 336 14.05 10.53 1.33
C SER A 336 14.58 9.28 0.60
N ASN A 337 13.75 8.26 0.38
CA ASN A 337 14.16 7.06 -0.33
C ASN A 337 14.62 7.41 -1.75
N THR A 338 15.76 6.87 -2.18
CA THR A 338 16.28 7.12 -3.53
C THR A 338 16.27 5.87 -4.40
N THR A 339 17.01 4.85 -3.99
CA THR A 339 17.21 3.62 -4.76
C THR A 339 16.81 2.35 -4.01
N ALA A 340 16.48 2.49 -2.72
CA ALA A 340 16.15 1.35 -1.87
C ALA A 340 14.82 0.70 -2.25
N SER A 341 14.76 -0.61 -2.09
CA SER A 341 13.61 -1.43 -2.47
C SER A 341 13.08 -2.27 -1.31
N ASN A 342 11.85 -2.78 -1.45
CA ASN A 342 11.21 -3.69 -0.51
C ASN A 342 10.99 -3.10 0.90
N ASN A 343 10.81 -1.80 1.04
CA ASN A 343 10.49 -1.16 2.30
C ASN A 343 8.98 -0.98 2.47
N SER A 344 8.49 -1.17 3.70
CA SER A 344 7.09 -0.97 4.09
C SER A 344 7.00 0.09 5.19
N ALA A 345 6.43 1.24 4.90
CA ALA A 345 6.27 2.37 5.81
C ALA A 345 4.80 2.76 5.95
N PHE A 346 4.23 2.58 7.13
CA PHE A 346 2.84 2.92 7.46
C PHE A 346 2.81 3.90 8.64
N GLY A 347 2.60 5.16 8.39
CA GLY A 347 2.51 6.21 9.41
C GLY A 347 3.16 7.51 8.96
N VAL A 348 2.80 8.60 9.63
CA VAL A 348 3.42 9.90 9.41
C VAL A 348 4.92 9.80 9.74
N GLN A 349 5.79 10.20 8.80
CA GLN A 349 7.25 10.17 8.94
C GLN A 349 7.85 8.76 9.14
N ALA A 350 7.12 7.67 8.90
CA ALA A 350 7.72 6.34 8.95
C ALA A 350 8.82 6.20 7.88
N LEU A 351 10.02 5.74 8.27
CA LEU A 351 11.21 5.62 7.40
C LEU A 351 11.56 6.90 6.63
N LYS A 352 11.27 8.06 7.20
CA LYS A 352 11.36 9.35 6.50
C LYS A 352 12.71 9.62 5.85
N THR A 353 13.82 9.36 6.56
CA THR A 353 15.18 9.68 6.10
C THR A 353 15.90 8.51 5.41
N ASN A 354 15.22 7.37 5.23
CA ASN A 354 15.81 6.24 4.54
C ASN A 354 16.24 6.61 3.12
N THR A 355 17.47 6.32 2.76
CA THR A 355 18.02 6.61 1.42
C THR A 355 18.26 5.33 0.63
N THR A 356 19.06 4.42 1.17
CA THR A 356 19.47 3.17 0.51
C THR A 356 19.18 1.90 1.31
N GLY A 357 18.69 2.00 2.56
CA GLY A 357 18.34 0.85 3.38
C GLY A 357 17.16 0.07 2.81
N THR A 358 17.28 -1.26 2.72
CA THR A 358 16.31 -2.15 2.07
C THR A 358 15.60 -3.06 3.08
N THR A 359 14.46 -3.63 2.69
CA THR A 359 13.74 -4.65 3.47
C THR A 359 13.33 -4.23 4.89
N ASN A 360 13.12 -2.94 5.12
CA ASN A 360 12.68 -2.41 6.41
C ASN A 360 11.14 -2.36 6.48
N THR A 361 10.60 -2.65 7.66
CA THR A 361 9.17 -2.52 7.98
C THR A 361 8.99 -1.52 9.12
N ALA A 362 8.29 -0.43 8.88
CA ALA A 362 7.97 0.60 9.86
C ALA A 362 6.46 0.84 9.92
N VAL A 363 5.86 0.58 11.07
CA VAL A 363 4.42 0.78 11.31
C VAL A 363 4.23 1.65 12.54
N GLY A 364 3.86 2.89 12.34
CA GLY A 364 3.67 3.88 13.41
C GLY A 364 4.22 5.24 13.03
N SER A 365 3.74 6.29 13.70
CA SER A 365 4.30 7.63 13.52
C SER A 365 5.77 7.65 13.97
N CYS A 366 6.66 8.20 13.14
CA CYS A 366 8.10 8.28 13.38
C CYS A 366 8.80 6.93 13.65
N ALA A 367 8.21 5.79 13.22
CA ALA A 367 8.91 4.51 13.28
C ALA A 367 10.06 4.51 12.27
N LEU A 368 11.29 4.19 12.72
CA LEU A 368 12.51 4.18 11.89
C LEU A 368 12.77 5.50 11.14
N ASP A 369 12.34 6.64 11.67
CA ASP A 369 12.38 7.89 10.89
C ASP A 369 13.81 8.40 10.60
N ALA A 370 14.81 8.10 11.45
CA ALA A 370 16.22 8.43 11.23
C ALA A 370 17.00 7.38 10.41
N ASN A 371 16.40 6.25 10.03
CA ASN A 371 17.09 5.20 9.27
C ASN A 371 17.62 5.76 7.95
N GLN A 372 18.88 5.54 7.65
CA GLN A 372 19.51 6.02 6.41
C GLN A 372 19.87 4.87 5.47
N THR A 373 20.69 3.95 5.96
CA THR A 373 21.28 2.90 5.13
C THR A 373 21.09 1.49 5.69
N ALA A 374 20.46 1.37 6.87
CA ALA A 374 20.31 0.09 7.55
C ALA A 374 19.20 -0.77 6.91
N ASP A 375 19.44 -2.07 6.91
CA ASP A 375 18.57 -3.07 6.28
C ASP A 375 17.86 -3.95 7.30
N SER A 376 16.76 -4.59 6.87
CA SER A 376 16.12 -5.70 7.57
C SER A 376 15.64 -5.37 9.00
N ASN A 377 15.26 -4.12 9.25
CA ASN A 377 14.69 -3.71 10.52
C ASN A 377 13.15 -3.81 10.50
N THR A 378 12.57 -4.25 11.62
CA THR A 378 11.14 -4.25 11.86
C THR A 378 10.82 -3.35 13.05
N ALA A 379 10.08 -2.27 12.84
CA ALA A 379 9.66 -1.33 13.87
C ALA A 379 8.13 -1.17 13.86
N VAL A 380 7.47 -1.55 14.94
CA VAL A 380 6.01 -1.44 15.08
C VAL A 380 5.66 -0.70 16.36
N GLY A 381 5.19 0.53 16.22
CA GLY A 381 4.84 1.42 17.33
C GLY A 381 5.28 2.87 17.05
N SER A 382 4.64 3.81 17.73
CA SER A 382 5.06 5.22 17.65
C SER A 382 6.49 5.38 18.16
N SER A 383 7.36 6.01 17.37
CA SER A 383 8.79 6.20 17.67
C SER A 383 9.54 4.90 18.01
N ALA A 384 9.09 3.75 17.48
CA ALA A 384 9.86 2.52 17.58
C ALA A 384 11.10 2.62 16.69
N LEU A 385 12.30 2.40 17.27
CA LEU A 385 13.60 2.44 16.59
C LEU A 385 13.84 3.77 15.85
N SER A 386 13.34 4.90 16.40
CA SER A 386 13.28 6.16 15.66
C SER A 386 14.66 6.80 15.40
N SER A 387 15.63 6.60 16.27
CA SER A 387 16.99 7.16 16.13
C SER A 387 17.98 6.29 15.33
N ASN A 388 17.54 5.12 14.84
CA ASN A 388 18.42 4.19 14.13
C ASN A 388 18.94 4.80 12.83
N THR A 389 20.24 4.75 12.63
CA THR A 389 20.87 5.25 11.39
C THR A 389 21.45 4.13 10.53
N THR A 390 22.22 3.22 11.12
CA THR A 390 22.95 2.16 10.41
C THR A 390 22.82 0.77 11.04
N GLY A 391 22.14 0.63 12.20
CA GLY A 391 21.91 -0.66 12.84
C GLY A 391 20.93 -1.53 12.07
N SER A 392 21.30 -2.76 11.73
CA SER A 392 20.51 -3.67 10.90
C SER A 392 19.97 -4.87 11.69
N SER A 393 18.97 -5.53 11.13
CA SER A 393 18.39 -6.77 11.69
C SER A 393 17.80 -6.61 13.10
N ASN A 394 17.25 -5.44 13.40
CA ASN A 394 16.56 -5.20 14.67
C ASN A 394 15.05 -5.44 14.54
N THR A 395 14.46 -6.01 15.59
CA THR A 395 13.01 -6.12 15.75
C THR A 395 12.56 -5.32 16.97
N SER A 396 11.81 -4.27 16.74
CA SER A 396 11.32 -3.31 17.75
C SER A 396 9.79 -3.24 17.71
N ILE A 397 9.11 -3.76 18.73
CA ILE A 397 7.64 -3.78 18.80
C ILE A 397 7.18 -3.12 20.10
N GLY A 398 6.53 -1.98 19.97
CA GLY A 398 6.03 -1.18 21.09
C GLY A 398 6.38 0.28 20.97
N ALA A 399 5.56 1.18 21.50
CA ALA A 399 5.87 2.59 21.51
C ALA A 399 7.18 2.86 22.27
N PHE A 400 8.09 3.67 21.69
CA PHE A 400 9.41 4.00 22.21
C PHE A 400 10.30 2.78 22.49
N SER A 401 10.05 1.64 21.86
CA SER A 401 10.97 0.49 21.91
C SER A 401 12.21 0.80 21.08
N MET A 402 13.41 0.61 21.62
CA MET A 402 14.72 0.96 21.02
C MET A 402 14.78 2.40 20.45
N ASN A 403 14.10 3.34 21.11
CA ASN A 403 13.97 4.71 20.60
C ASN A 403 15.32 5.39 20.30
N ASP A 404 16.31 5.25 21.19
CA ASP A 404 17.62 5.89 21.09
C ASP A 404 18.70 5.04 20.37
N SER A 405 18.33 3.86 19.83
CA SER A 405 19.26 2.99 19.11
C SER A 405 19.78 3.66 17.85
N THR A 406 21.08 3.73 17.67
CA THR A 406 21.72 4.40 16.51
C THR A 406 22.39 3.40 15.56
N THR A 407 23.26 2.54 16.07
CA THR A 407 24.07 1.61 15.28
C THR A 407 24.01 0.16 15.77
N GLY A 408 23.33 -0.10 16.90
CA GLY A 408 23.14 -1.44 17.45
C GLY A 408 22.38 -2.35 16.48
N SER A 409 22.84 -3.58 16.32
CA SER A 409 22.26 -4.56 15.38
C SER A 409 21.84 -5.86 16.07
N ASN A 410 20.98 -6.64 15.41
CA ASN A 410 20.54 -7.96 15.89
C ASN A 410 19.82 -7.90 17.25
N ASN A 411 19.12 -6.83 17.57
CA ASN A 411 18.38 -6.69 18.81
C ASN A 411 16.90 -7.06 18.63
N LEU A 412 16.33 -7.71 19.63
CA LEU A 412 14.90 -7.96 19.75
C LEU A 412 14.34 -7.19 20.96
N ALA A 413 13.47 -6.23 20.73
CA ALA A 413 12.78 -5.49 21.75
C ALA A 413 11.26 -5.53 21.57
N VAL A 414 10.54 -6.11 22.50
CA VAL A 414 9.07 -6.20 22.48
C VAL A 414 8.49 -5.68 23.77
N GLY A 415 7.82 -4.57 23.70
CA GLY A 415 7.22 -3.88 24.85
C GLY A 415 7.48 -2.38 24.82
N ARG A 416 6.58 -1.59 25.40
CA ARG A 416 6.76 -0.15 25.53
C ARG A 416 8.08 0.15 26.27
N GLY A 417 8.97 0.96 25.68
CA GLY A 417 10.24 1.34 26.27
C GLY A 417 11.22 0.17 26.49
N ALA A 418 11.01 -0.98 25.82
CA ALA A 418 12.00 -2.05 25.85
C ALA A 418 13.26 -1.60 25.08
N LEU A 419 14.43 -1.73 25.71
CA LEU A 419 15.73 -1.33 25.14
C LEU A 419 15.80 0.15 24.72
N ASP A 420 15.04 1.01 25.40
CA ASP A 420 14.79 2.41 24.99
C ASP A 420 16.08 3.23 24.80
N ALA A 421 16.98 3.22 25.81
CA ALA A 421 18.22 3.99 25.80
C ALA A 421 19.40 3.32 25.05
N ASN A 422 19.18 2.16 24.40
CA ASN A 422 20.27 1.48 23.71
C ASN A 422 20.77 2.31 22.53
N THR A 423 22.06 2.58 22.47
CA THR A 423 22.67 3.32 21.34
C THR A 423 23.40 2.39 20.38
N THR A 424 24.36 1.62 20.89
CA THR A 424 25.27 0.78 20.09
C THR A 424 25.26 -0.69 20.47
N GLY A 425 24.59 -1.07 21.58
CA GLY A 425 24.51 -2.46 22.03
C GLY A 425 23.85 -3.38 20.98
N ALA A 426 24.40 -4.56 20.79
CA ALA A 426 23.95 -5.54 19.81
C ALA A 426 23.56 -6.89 20.46
N GLU A 427 22.80 -7.70 19.75
CA GLU A 427 22.46 -9.07 20.17
C GLU A 427 21.71 -9.15 21.51
N ASN A 428 20.95 -8.09 21.85
CA ASN A 428 20.14 -8.06 23.05
C ASN A 428 18.71 -8.54 22.78
N THR A 429 18.13 -9.29 23.73
CA THR A 429 16.73 -9.68 23.73
C THR A 429 16.02 -9.04 24.92
N ALA A 430 15.08 -8.14 24.67
CA ALA A 430 14.27 -7.45 25.66
C ALA A 430 12.77 -7.69 25.41
N LEU A 431 12.13 -8.53 26.22
CA LEU A 431 10.71 -8.83 26.11
C LEU A 431 9.97 -8.40 27.38
N GLY A 432 9.26 -7.31 27.32
CA GLY A 432 8.51 -6.74 28.44
C GLY A 432 8.61 -5.21 28.52
N MET A 433 7.62 -4.58 29.13
CA MET A 433 7.65 -3.13 29.33
C MET A 433 8.89 -2.72 30.15
N ASN A 434 9.69 -1.79 29.61
CA ASN A 434 10.96 -1.30 30.18
C ASN A 434 11.99 -2.41 30.49
N ALA A 435 11.96 -3.56 29.78
CA ALA A 435 13.06 -4.51 29.84
C ALA A 435 14.30 -3.90 29.19
N LEU A 436 15.48 -3.97 29.84
CA LEU A 436 16.75 -3.37 29.40
C LEU A 436 16.65 -1.89 29.05
N SER A 437 15.72 -1.14 29.62
CA SER A 437 15.42 0.22 29.14
C SER A 437 16.56 1.23 29.33
N ALA A 438 17.45 1.02 30.28
CA ALA A 438 18.61 1.87 30.51
C ALA A 438 19.94 1.28 29.97
N ASN A 439 19.88 0.19 29.17
CA ASN A 439 21.05 -0.34 28.48
C ASN A 439 21.51 0.65 27.39
N ILE A 440 22.77 1.09 27.44
CA ILE A 440 23.27 2.09 26.48
C ILE A 440 24.13 1.43 25.38
N THR A 441 25.12 0.63 25.76
CA THR A 441 26.13 0.13 24.82
C THR A 441 26.39 -1.38 24.94
N THR A 442 25.76 -2.08 25.92
CA THR A 442 26.10 -3.47 26.18
C THR A 442 25.35 -4.44 25.29
N SER A 443 25.96 -5.60 25.07
CA SER A 443 25.51 -6.61 24.12
C SER A 443 25.22 -7.95 24.81
N CYS A 444 24.60 -8.86 24.09
CA CYS A 444 24.38 -10.26 24.50
C CYS A 444 23.52 -10.43 25.77
N ASN A 445 22.65 -9.49 26.09
CA ASN A 445 21.75 -9.62 27.25
C ASN A 445 20.38 -10.18 26.87
N THR A 446 19.84 -11.04 27.72
CA THR A 446 18.48 -11.56 27.60
C THR A 446 17.63 -11.13 28.79
N ALA A 447 16.63 -10.27 28.57
CA ALA A 447 15.72 -9.78 29.60
C ALA A 447 14.27 -10.06 29.21
N ILE A 448 13.61 -10.93 29.95
CA ILE A 448 12.22 -11.33 29.71
C ILE A 448 11.39 -11.03 30.95
N GLY A 449 10.52 -10.03 30.88
CA GLY A 449 9.66 -9.59 31.96
C GLY A 449 9.65 -8.08 32.13
N LYS A 450 8.58 -7.54 32.67
CA LYS A 450 8.48 -6.10 32.99
C LYS A 450 9.65 -5.67 33.88
N GLY A 451 10.43 -4.68 33.43
CA GLY A 451 11.56 -4.14 34.18
C GLY A 451 12.70 -5.14 34.45
N ALA A 452 12.76 -6.25 33.73
CA ALA A 452 13.90 -7.17 33.80
C ALA A 452 15.14 -6.44 33.31
N MET A 453 16.24 -6.53 34.07
CA MET A 453 17.50 -5.81 33.78
C MET A 453 17.29 -4.35 33.44
N LEU A 454 16.48 -3.64 34.21
CA LEU A 454 16.16 -2.22 33.93
C LEU A 454 17.40 -1.38 33.67
N VAL A 455 18.47 -1.62 34.46
CA VAL A 455 19.76 -0.94 34.34
C VAL A 455 20.83 -1.98 34.07
N ALA A 456 21.29 -2.13 32.84
CA ALA A 456 22.43 -3.00 32.49
C ALA A 456 23.54 -2.16 31.87
N VAL A 457 24.77 -2.33 32.39
CA VAL A 457 25.96 -1.63 31.89
C VAL A 457 27.00 -2.62 31.36
N ASN A 458 26.85 -3.95 31.62
CA ASN A 458 27.69 -5.02 31.11
C ASN A 458 26.84 -6.13 30.43
N GLY A 459 27.48 -6.92 29.58
CA GLY A 459 26.84 -7.93 28.74
C GLY A 459 26.72 -9.34 29.36
N ASP A 460 26.22 -10.27 28.54
CA ASP A 460 26.12 -11.70 28.79
C ASP A 460 25.23 -12.10 30.00
N ASN A 461 24.25 -11.25 30.35
CA ASN A 461 23.32 -11.56 31.44
C ASN A 461 21.99 -12.12 30.92
N THR A 462 21.40 -13.03 31.70
CA THR A 462 20.07 -13.59 31.45
C THR A 462 19.13 -13.31 32.62
N ALA A 463 18.08 -12.57 32.39
CA ALA A 463 17.04 -12.25 33.39
C ALA A 463 15.65 -12.64 32.87
N VAL A 464 15.00 -13.58 33.54
CA VAL A 464 13.65 -14.04 33.19
C VAL A 464 12.74 -13.86 34.39
N GLY A 465 11.85 -12.90 34.34
CA GLY A 465 10.90 -12.58 35.42
C GLY A 465 10.74 -11.07 35.64
N VAL A 466 9.61 -10.67 36.20
CA VAL A 466 9.37 -9.25 36.52
C VAL A 466 10.44 -8.75 37.50
N ASN A 467 11.16 -7.68 37.14
CA ASN A 467 12.26 -7.08 37.88
C ASN A 467 13.39 -8.08 38.24
N ALA A 468 13.62 -9.13 37.44
CA ALA A 468 14.82 -9.95 37.56
C ALA A 468 16.05 -9.11 37.21
N LEU A 469 17.15 -9.20 37.97
CA LEU A 469 18.38 -8.41 37.83
C LEU A 469 18.14 -6.90 37.67
N VAL A 470 17.11 -6.36 38.30
CA VAL A 470 16.65 -4.97 38.10
C VAL A 470 17.72 -3.92 38.45
N ALA A 471 18.64 -4.21 39.35
CA ALA A 471 19.68 -3.31 39.82
C ALA A 471 21.10 -3.62 39.24
N SER A 472 21.23 -4.57 38.31
CA SER A 472 22.51 -4.98 37.74
C SER A 472 23.09 -3.88 36.85
N ASN A 473 23.94 -3.03 37.42
CA ASN A 473 24.52 -1.91 36.72
C ASN A 473 25.94 -2.19 36.17
N SER A 474 26.70 -3.12 36.76
CA SER A 474 28.03 -3.51 36.27
C SER A 474 28.32 -5.02 36.35
N GLY A 475 27.33 -5.83 36.75
CA GLY A 475 27.44 -7.28 36.76
C GLY A 475 27.35 -7.90 35.34
N TYR A 476 28.06 -8.99 35.11
CA TYR A 476 28.08 -9.71 33.82
C TYR A 476 27.98 -11.22 34.03
N THR A 477 27.58 -11.94 32.98
CA THR A 477 27.40 -13.42 32.99
C THR A 477 26.47 -13.95 34.09
N ASN A 478 25.54 -13.13 34.60
CA ASN A 478 24.58 -13.56 35.61
C ASN A 478 23.33 -14.19 34.97
N THR A 479 22.80 -15.23 35.62
CA THR A 479 21.53 -15.87 35.24
C THR A 479 20.52 -15.72 36.36
N ALA A 480 19.40 -15.07 36.11
CA ALA A 480 18.32 -14.91 37.07
C ALA A 480 16.96 -15.32 36.51
N VAL A 481 16.33 -16.32 37.08
CA VAL A 481 15.03 -16.83 36.64
C VAL A 481 14.02 -16.81 37.81
N GLY A 482 13.04 -15.95 37.71
CA GLY A 482 12.00 -15.74 38.72
C GLY A 482 11.73 -14.27 38.96
N GLN A 483 10.52 -13.96 39.45
CA GLN A 483 10.16 -12.59 39.87
C GLN A 483 11.18 -12.07 40.90
N ARG A 484 11.83 -10.92 40.59
CA ARG A 484 12.85 -10.31 41.46
C ARG A 484 14.05 -11.21 41.80
N ALA A 485 14.33 -12.25 40.99
CA ALA A 485 15.56 -13.03 41.13
C ALA A 485 16.78 -12.13 40.87
N GLY A 486 17.79 -12.20 41.71
CA GLY A 486 19.01 -11.37 41.61
C GLY A 486 18.77 -9.85 41.71
N CYS A 487 17.62 -9.41 42.26
CA CYS A 487 17.25 -7.98 42.21
C CYS A 487 18.15 -7.05 43.05
N THR A 488 19.00 -7.56 43.88
CA THR A 488 19.97 -6.83 44.71
C THR A 488 21.39 -6.82 44.13
N THR A 489 21.67 -7.66 43.11
CA THR A 489 22.99 -7.75 42.49
C THR A 489 23.24 -6.49 41.68
N THR A 490 24.35 -5.80 41.96
CA THR A 490 24.75 -4.57 41.26
C THR A 490 26.00 -4.78 40.40
N SER A 491 27.09 -5.31 40.97
CA SER A 491 28.38 -5.50 40.30
C SER A 491 28.88 -6.95 40.30
N GLY A 492 28.17 -7.87 40.96
CA GLY A 492 28.53 -9.30 40.97
C GLY A 492 28.44 -9.95 39.58
N TYR A 493 29.30 -10.96 39.35
CA TYR A 493 29.36 -11.70 38.08
C TYR A 493 29.26 -13.21 38.26
N ALA A 494 28.92 -13.91 37.18
CA ALA A 494 28.81 -15.39 37.12
C ALA A 494 27.83 -16.00 38.15
N ASN A 495 26.83 -15.25 38.59
CA ASN A 495 25.88 -15.72 39.56
C ASN A 495 24.66 -16.40 38.90
N THR A 496 24.09 -17.39 39.62
CA THR A 496 22.86 -18.07 39.21
C THR A 496 21.77 -17.95 40.30
N TYR A 497 20.69 -17.24 39.99
CA TYR A 497 19.54 -17.04 40.91
C TYR A 497 18.28 -17.64 40.27
N ILE A 498 17.80 -18.76 40.80
CA ILE A 498 16.58 -19.43 40.31
C ILE A 498 15.53 -19.50 41.40
N GLY A 499 14.41 -18.81 41.21
CA GLY A 499 13.31 -18.75 42.16
C GLY A 499 12.84 -17.34 42.41
N ARG A 500 11.57 -17.17 42.80
CA ARG A 500 11.02 -15.87 43.17
C ARG A 500 11.83 -15.28 44.33
N THR A 501 12.37 -14.08 44.18
CA THR A 501 13.22 -13.38 45.17
C THR A 501 14.43 -14.22 45.66
N ALA A 502 14.98 -15.09 44.85
CA ALA A 502 16.31 -15.68 45.05
C ALA A 502 17.36 -14.58 44.84
N ILE A 503 18.13 -14.22 45.86
CA ILE A 503 19.06 -13.07 45.82
C ILE A 503 20.42 -13.44 46.41
N GLY A 504 21.46 -12.69 46.02
CA GLY A 504 22.78 -12.80 46.64
C GLY A 504 22.80 -12.26 48.09
N SER A 505 23.76 -12.72 48.86
CA SER A 505 24.00 -12.22 50.24
C SER A 505 24.57 -10.80 50.26
N ALA A 506 25.26 -10.40 49.20
CA ALA A 506 25.70 -9.02 48.96
C ALA A 506 25.51 -8.67 47.47
N ALA A 507 25.62 -7.38 47.15
CA ALA A 507 25.35 -6.85 45.80
C ALA A 507 26.47 -7.12 44.78
N ASP A 508 27.65 -7.45 45.26
CA ASP A 508 28.89 -7.66 44.50
C ASP A 508 29.41 -9.11 44.52
N ASN A 509 28.63 -10.04 45.06
CA ASN A 509 29.02 -11.47 45.11
C ASN A 509 29.26 -12.04 43.69
N ASN A 510 30.21 -12.99 43.63
CA ASN A 510 30.60 -13.65 42.39
C ASN A 510 30.49 -15.18 42.54
N ASP A 511 30.22 -15.86 41.43
CA ASP A 511 30.14 -17.33 41.37
C ASP A 511 29.15 -17.93 42.38
N GLU A 512 28.09 -17.20 42.78
CA GLU A 512 27.11 -17.64 43.75
C GLU A 512 25.91 -18.31 43.06
N VAL A 513 25.51 -19.48 43.58
CA VAL A 513 24.34 -20.23 43.08
C VAL A 513 23.25 -20.23 44.15
N VAL A 514 22.08 -19.64 43.86
CA VAL A 514 20.92 -19.64 44.74
C VAL A 514 19.70 -20.21 44.03
N VAL A 515 19.25 -21.38 44.44
CA VAL A 515 18.11 -22.06 43.82
C VAL A 515 17.03 -22.33 44.86
N GLY A 516 15.93 -21.59 44.78
CA GLY A 516 14.76 -21.71 45.67
C GLY A 516 14.08 -20.37 45.92
N ALA A 517 12.79 -20.38 46.21
CA ALA A 517 12.02 -19.16 46.42
C ALA A 517 12.33 -18.52 47.77
N GLY A 518 12.56 -17.19 47.79
CA GLY A 518 12.81 -16.42 49.01
C GLY A 518 14.17 -16.69 49.68
N LEU A 519 15.12 -17.29 48.95
CA LEU A 519 16.46 -17.57 49.49
C LEU A 519 17.42 -16.39 49.30
N THR A 520 18.23 -16.17 50.34
CA THR A 520 19.39 -15.29 50.27
C THR A 520 20.65 -16.13 50.28
N GLY A 521 21.54 -15.87 49.35
CA GLY A 521 22.79 -16.59 49.19
C GLY A 521 23.73 -16.54 50.40
N LYS A 522 24.88 -17.14 50.29
CA LYS A 522 25.81 -17.34 51.41
C LYS A 522 27.19 -16.72 51.19
N GLY A 523 27.39 -16.03 50.07
CA GLY A 523 28.63 -15.37 49.72
C GLY A 523 29.27 -15.91 48.45
N ASP A 524 30.42 -15.35 48.09
CA ASP A 524 31.21 -15.72 46.90
C ASP A 524 31.50 -17.22 46.85
N GLN A 525 31.45 -17.78 45.64
CA GLN A 525 31.80 -19.19 45.35
C GLN A 525 30.98 -20.23 46.17
N THR A 526 29.71 -19.87 46.51
CA THR A 526 28.82 -20.77 47.29
C THR A 526 27.62 -21.22 46.46
N ALA A 527 27.08 -22.40 46.84
CA ALA A 527 25.77 -22.86 46.35
C ALA A 527 24.79 -23.04 47.48
N PHE A 528 23.62 -22.38 47.40
CA PHE A 528 22.51 -22.55 48.35
C PHE A 528 21.25 -23.00 47.59
N ILE A 529 20.85 -24.26 47.81
CA ILE A 529 19.78 -24.92 47.06
C ILE A 529 18.72 -25.43 48.03
N GLY A 530 17.44 -25.19 47.77
CA GLY A 530 16.31 -25.73 48.52
C GLY A 530 15.36 -24.69 49.08
N GLY A 531 14.64 -25.00 50.17
CA GLY A 531 13.77 -24.09 50.94
C GLY A 531 14.55 -23.36 52.04
N SER A 532 13.83 -22.75 53.03
CA SER A 532 14.43 -21.98 54.12
C SER A 532 15.49 -22.71 54.94
N SER A 533 15.55 -24.04 54.89
CA SER A 533 16.55 -24.93 55.51
C SER A 533 17.45 -25.63 54.49
N GLY A 534 17.62 -25.08 53.30
CA GLY A 534 18.35 -25.70 52.18
C GLY A 534 19.79 -26.05 52.47
N ALA A 535 20.34 -26.96 51.66
CA ALA A 535 21.75 -27.32 51.72
C ALA A 535 22.64 -26.19 51.16
N TYR A 536 23.76 -25.98 51.83
CA TYR A 536 24.75 -24.97 51.49
C TYR A 536 26.12 -25.62 51.27
N ASN A 537 26.76 -25.28 50.16
CA ASN A 537 28.11 -25.72 49.86
C ASN A 537 29.01 -24.50 49.69
N ALA A 538 30.12 -24.44 50.40
CA ALA A 538 31.13 -23.41 50.36
C ALA A 538 32.44 -23.96 49.75
N GLU A 539 33.17 -23.11 49.05
CA GLU A 539 34.54 -23.37 48.59
C GLU A 539 34.69 -24.55 47.59
N ASN A 540 33.70 -24.74 46.72
CA ASN A 540 33.79 -25.66 45.58
C ASN A 540 34.29 -27.10 45.92
N ASN A 541 33.96 -27.57 47.14
CA ASN A 541 34.26 -28.96 47.53
C ASN A 541 33.03 -29.87 47.26
N ALA A 542 33.24 -31.17 47.24
CA ALA A 542 32.17 -32.13 46.95
C ALA A 542 31.16 -32.37 48.10
N ALA A 543 31.34 -31.71 49.25
CA ALA A 543 30.51 -31.92 50.44
C ALA A 543 29.59 -30.71 50.66
N TRP A 544 28.32 -30.97 50.96
CA TRP A 544 27.37 -29.95 51.38
C TRP A 544 27.52 -29.67 52.87
N THR A 545 27.64 -28.39 53.27
CA THR A 545 27.80 -27.99 54.65
C THR A 545 26.44 -27.65 55.28
N THR A 546 26.31 -28.01 56.58
CA THR A 546 25.11 -27.68 57.39
C THR A 546 25.43 -26.55 58.36
N THR A 547 24.60 -25.51 58.36
CA THR A 547 24.77 -24.40 59.31
C THR A 547 24.66 -24.89 60.75
N SER A 548 25.72 -24.70 61.57
CA SER A 548 25.84 -25.24 62.93
C SER A 548 26.32 -24.19 63.97
N ASP A 549 26.04 -22.91 63.73
CA ASP A 549 26.43 -21.82 64.61
C ASP A 549 25.68 -21.89 65.96
N ARG A 550 26.41 -21.74 67.06
CA ARG A 550 25.85 -21.77 68.44
C ARG A 550 24.81 -20.68 68.66
N ARG A 551 24.94 -19.55 67.99
CA ARG A 551 24.04 -18.37 68.12
C ARG A 551 22.61 -18.65 67.65
N ILE A 552 22.40 -19.64 66.81
CA ILE A 552 21.07 -20.05 66.30
C ILE A 552 20.54 -21.32 66.94
N LYS A 553 21.29 -21.93 67.89
CA LYS A 553 20.90 -23.14 68.63
C LYS A 553 20.52 -22.80 70.04
N LYS A 554 19.50 -23.46 70.58
CA LYS A 554 19.04 -23.36 71.97
C LYS A 554 18.98 -24.73 72.62
N ASN A 555 18.98 -24.80 73.98
CA ASN A 555 18.85 -26.03 74.77
C ASN A 555 19.93 -27.08 74.41
N ILE A 556 21.18 -26.63 74.30
CA ILE A 556 22.31 -27.46 73.92
C ILE A 556 22.65 -28.34 75.15
N VAL A 557 22.49 -29.64 74.99
CA VAL A 557 22.86 -30.67 76.01
C VAL A 557 23.76 -31.72 75.33
N ASP A 558 24.66 -32.32 76.16
CA ASP A 558 25.52 -33.38 75.67
C ASP A 558 24.73 -34.67 75.41
N ASN A 559 25.04 -35.36 74.29
CA ASN A 559 24.53 -36.68 74.04
C ASN A 559 25.73 -37.64 74.12
N ASN A 560 25.70 -38.58 75.03
CA ASN A 560 26.79 -39.52 75.35
C ASN A 560 26.46 -40.96 74.86
N ILE A 561 25.41 -41.14 74.08
CA ILE A 561 25.01 -42.44 73.61
C ILE A 561 25.73 -42.72 72.27
N GLY A 562 26.50 -43.79 72.14
CA GLY A 562 27.24 -44.12 70.93
C GLY A 562 27.39 -45.64 70.71
N LEU A 563 28.26 -46.30 71.46
CA LEU A 563 28.72 -47.66 71.21
C LEU A 563 27.56 -48.68 71.26
N GLU A 564 26.66 -48.61 72.20
CA GLU A 564 25.49 -49.50 72.34
C GLU A 564 24.59 -49.43 71.11
N LYS A 565 24.34 -48.21 70.55
CA LYS A 565 23.49 -48.00 69.36
C LYS A 565 24.22 -48.44 68.06
N ILE A 566 25.46 -48.05 67.87
CA ILE A 566 26.25 -48.37 66.71
C ILE A 566 26.46 -49.89 66.57
N ASN A 567 26.72 -50.61 67.63
CA ASN A 567 26.89 -52.08 67.61
C ASN A 567 25.60 -52.85 67.21
N LYS A 568 24.43 -52.23 67.29
CA LYS A 568 23.16 -52.81 66.85
C LYS A 568 22.91 -52.61 65.37
N ILE A 569 23.60 -51.68 64.74
CA ILE A 569 23.43 -51.37 63.32
C ILE A 569 23.99 -52.51 62.47
N LYS A 570 23.15 -53.03 61.58
CA LYS A 570 23.53 -54.08 60.64
C LYS A 570 23.86 -53.46 59.30
N VAL A 571 25.08 -53.59 58.84
CA VAL A 571 25.48 -53.21 57.47
C VAL A 571 25.15 -54.39 56.56
N ARG A 572 24.44 -54.12 55.48
CA ARG A 572 23.90 -55.08 54.54
C ARG A 572 24.50 -54.93 53.13
N ASN A 573 24.67 -56.01 52.44
CA ASN A 573 24.77 -56.04 50.99
C ASN A 573 23.36 -56.27 50.44
N PHE A 574 22.94 -55.43 49.47
CA PHE A 574 21.62 -55.53 48.86
C PHE A 574 21.65 -55.06 47.40
N GLU A 575 20.65 -55.43 46.64
CA GLU A 575 20.37 -54.87 45.33
C GLU A 575 19.04 -54.13 45.34
N TYR A 576 18.92 -53.07 44.53
CA TYR A 576 17.63 -52.38 44.39
C TYR A 576 16.69 -53.22 43.52
N LYS A 577 15.42 -53.31 43.93
CA LYS A 577 14.35 -53.94 43.16
C LYS A 577 14.12 -53.20 41.85
N THR A 578 13.83 -53.95 40.78
CA THR A 578 13.36 -53.40 39.52
C THR A 578 11.92 -52.91 39.63
N LYS A 579 11.47 -52.16 38.62
CA LYS A 579 10.09 -51.59 38.60
C LYS A 579 9.01 -52.67 38.74
N ASP A 580 9.25 -53.85 38.16
CA ASP A 580 8.29 -54.96 38.17
C ASP A 580 8.29 -55.75 39.50
N GLU A 581 9.33 -55.59 40.34
CA GLU A 581 9.47 -56.25 41.66
C GLU A 581 8.95 -55.41 42.81
N ILE A 582 8.54 -54.12 42.58
CA ILE A 582 7.96 -53.23 43.58
C ILE A 582 6.45 -53.44 43.61
N THR A 583 5.92 -53.97 44.70
CA THR A 583 4.48 -54.27 44.88
C THR A 583 3.80 -53.39 45.94
N GLU A 584 4.57 -52.80 46.90
CA GLU A 584 4.05 -52.09 48.06
C GLU A 584 4.20 -50.59 48.00
N LEU A 585 4.88 -50.07 46.95
CA LEU A 585 5.13 -48.66 46.73
C LEU A 585 4.83 -48.31 45.27
N SER A 586 4.72 -47.00 44.96
CA SER A 586 4.62 -46.56 43.58
C SER A 586 5.82 -47.04 42.75
N ALA A 587 5.55 -47.53 41.56
CA ALA A 587 6.59 -47.97 40.61
C ALA A 587 7.62 -46.86 40.26
N ASP A 588 7.29 -45.59 40.54
CA ASP A 588 8.17 -44.43 40.36
C ASP A 588 9.16 -44.23 41.51
N SER A 589 9.06 -45.06 42.59
CA SER A 589 10.00 -45.08 43.73
C SER A 589 11.28 -45.90 43.46
N VAL A 590 11.41 -46.44 42.28
CA VAL A 590 12.58 -47.25 41.84
C VAL A 590 13.86 -46.41 41.83
N ILE A 591 14.93 -46.97 42.42
CA ILE A 591 16.29 -46.46 42.32
C ILE A 591 17.03 -47.29 41.23
N ASN A 592 17.31 -46.65 40.09
CA ASN A 592 17.92 -47.35 38.95
C ASN A 592 19.45 -47.49 39.10
N LYS A 593 19.87 -48.23 40.14
CA LYS A 593 21.28 -48.55 40.43
C LYS A 593 21.46 -50.06 40.45
N LYS A 594 22.31 -50.58 39.57
CA LYS A 594 22.55 -52.00 39.35
C LYS A 594 23.69 -52.53 40.23
N GLY A 595 23.63 -53.83 40.56
CA GLY A 595 24.66 -54.57 41.28
C GLY A 595 24.57 -54.40 42.80
N ILE A 596 25.39 -55.12 43.50
CA ILE A 596 25.39 -55.18 44.96
C ILE A 596 25.80 -53.83 45.55
N GLN A 597 24.99 -53.30 46.44
CA GLN A 597 25.20 -52.06 47.19
C GLN A 597 25.51 -52.41 48.65
N LEU A 598 26.39 -51.65 49.26
CA LEU A 598 26.69 -51.71 50.71
C LEU A 598 25.90 -50.59 51.42
N GLY A 599 25.14 -50.90 52.44
CA GLY A 599 24.39 -49.90 53.18
C GLY A 599 23.55 -50.47 54.34
N VAL A 600 22.57 -49.69 54.79
CA VAL A 600 21.67 -50.03 55.86
C VAL A 600 20.23 -50.11 55.38
N ILE A 601 19.38 -50.85 56.06
CA ILE A 601 17.94 -50.91 55.77
C ILE A 601 17.22 -49.95 56.71
N ALA A 602 16.44 -49.02 56.16
CA ALA A 602 15.80 -47.96 56.94
C ALA A 602 14.89 -48.46 58.05
N GLN A 603 14.17 -49.55 57.84
CA GLN A 603 13.32 -50.19 58.85
C GLN A 603 14.14 -50.76 59.99
N GLU A 604 15.31 -51.39 59.75
CA GLU A 604 16.21 -51.90 60.78
C GLU A 604 16.86 -50.77 61.58
N ILE A 605 17.15 -49.63 60.93
CA ILE A 605 17.69 -48.43 61.56
C ILE A 605 16.62 -47.75 62.44
N GLU A 606 15.36 -47.71 61.98
CA GLU A 606 14.25 -47.08 62.71
C GLU A 606 14.03 -47.74 64.10
N GLU A 607 14.28 -49.04 64.18
CA GLU A 607 14.19 -49.74 65.51
C GLU A 607 15.32 -49.33 66.47
N ILE A 608 16.44 -48.87 66.00
CA ILE A 608 17.63 -48.53 66.77
C ILE A 608 17.76 -47.04 67.01
N LEU A 609 17.56 -46.24 65.94
CA LEU A 609 17.70 -44.79 65.85
C LEU A 609 16.54 -44.19 65.05
N PRO A 610 15.31 -44.13 65.59
CA PRO A 610 14.14 -43.65 64.86
C PRO A 610 14.30 -42.21 64.36
N GLU A 611 15.06 -41.36 65.07
CA GLU A 611 15.30 -39.96 64.74
C GLU A 611 16.14 -39.76 63.46
N VAL A 612 16.84 -40.78 62.97
CA VAL A 612 17.61 -40.69 61.72
C VAL A 612 16.83 -41.20 60.49
N VAL A 613 15.64 -41.74 60.70
CA VAL A 613 14.78 -42.22 59.64
C VAL A 613 13.66 -41.21 59.36
N LYS A 614 13.49 -40.90 58.08
CA LYS A 614 12.40 -40.02 57.59
C LYS A 614 11.56 -40.74 56.54
N VAL A 615 10.25 -40.61 56.65
CA VAL A 615 9.33 -41.04 55.57
C VAL A 615 9.18 -39.93 54.57
N GLN A 616 9.50 -40.19 53.32
CA GLN A 616 9.31 -39.28 52.23
C GLN A 616 7.82 -39.18 51.85
N SER A 617 7.44 -38.14 51.10
CA SER A 617 6.08 -37.98 50.58
C SER A 617 5.61 -39.16 49.70
N THR A 618 6.50 -39.92 49.16
CA THR A 618 6.28 -41.17 48.38
C THR A 618 6.00 -42.40 49.25
N GLY A 619 6.06 -42.27 50.59
CA GLY A 619 5.98 -43.41 51.49
C GLY A 619 7.30 -44.15 51.70
N VAL A 620 8.35 -43.85 50.96
CA VAL A 620 9.68 -44.47 51.06
C VAL A 620 10.37 -43.95 52.34
N LYS A 621 10.96 -44.89 53.13
CA LYS A 621 11.79 -44.50 54.27
C LYS A 621 13.22 -44.24 53.83
N ALA A 622 13.80 -43.17 54.29
CA ALA A 622 15.18 -42.76 54.02
C ALA A 622 15.93 -42.55 55.34
N VAL A 623 17.20 -42.93 55.35
CA VAL A 623 18.09 -42.76 56.51
C VAL A 623 18.94 -41.51 56.26
N ASN A 624 18.99 -40.61 57.28
CA ASN A 624 19.91 -39.48 57.26
C ASN A 624 21.25 -39.90 57.91
N PRO A 625 22.33 -40.05 57.15
CA PRO A 625 23.62 -40.54 57.65
C PRO A 625 24.35 -39.53 58.54
N ASP A 626 24.03 -38.23 58.47
CA ASP A 626 24.73 -37.15 59.20
C ASP A 626 24.65 -37.36 60.72
N ASN A 627 23.46 -37.71 61.23
CA ASN A 627 23.29 -37.95 62.64
C ASN A 627 23.98 -39.27 63.09
N ILE A 628 24.07 -40.30 62.26
CA ILE A 628 24.78 -41.54 62.56
C ILE A 628 26.28 -41.25 62.79
N THR A 629 26.86 -40.29 62.06
CA THR A 629 28.25 -39.87 62.22
C THR A 629 28.52 -39.37 63.64
N TRP A 630 27.57 -38.66 64.29
CA TRP A 630 27.75 -38.19 65.64
C TRP A 630 27.63 -39.31 66.68
N TYR A 631 26.80 -40.32 66.43
CA TYR A 631 26.78 -41.54 67.25
C TYR A 631 28.08 -42.33 67.11
N LEU A 632 28.71 -42.37 65.91
CA LEU A 632 30.01 -42.95 65.71
C LEU A 632 31.10 -42.24 66.51
N VAL A 633 31.08 -40.87 66.52
CA VAL A 633 32.04 -40.10 67.32
C VAL A 633 31.91 -40.45 68.81
N ASN A 634 30.66 -40.59 69.35
CA ASN A 634 30.44 -41.00 70.75
C ASN A 634 30.91 -42.46 70.95
N ALA A 635 30.59 -43.41 70.07
CA ALA A 635 31.03 -44.77 70.15
C ALA A 635 32.56 -44.92 70.23
N ILE A 636 33.28 -44.12 69.44
CA ILE A 636 34.75 -44.08 69.49
C ILE A 636 35.25 -43.56 70.84
N LYS A 637 34.59 -42.55 71.39
CA LYS A 637 34.94 -42.01 72.73
C LYS A 637 34.68 -43.03 73.83
N GLU A 638 33.54 -43.75 73.81
CA GLU A 638 33.22 -44.81 74.69
C GLU A 638 34.20 -45.98 74.61
N LEU A 639 34.50 -46.46 73.39
CA LEU A 639 35.48 -47.49 73.14
C LEU A 639 36.89 -47.11 73.65
N LYS A 640 37.31 -45.85 73.41
CA LYS A 640 38.57 -45.34 73.97
C LYS A 640 38.62 -45.45 75.48
N LYS A 641 37.53 -45.05 76.14
CA LYS A 641 37.42 -45.13 77.61
C LYS A 641 37.52 -46.59 78.09
N GLU A 642 36.80 -47.54 77.43
CA GLU A 642 36.87 -48.97 77.78
C GLU A 642 38.27 -49.57 77.58
N ILE A 643 39.09 -49.05 76.63
CA ILE A 643 40.46 -49.48 76.38
C ILE A 643 41.43 -48.90 77.45
N GLU A 644 41.16 -47.71 77.99
CA GLU A 644 41.98 -47.00 78.97
C GLU A 644 41.68 -47.42 80.40
N GLU A 645 40.51 -48.07 80.71
CA GLU A 645 40.13 -48.76 81.94
C GLU A 645 40.65 -50.20 81.96
#